data_5e1907906e824f1ef92f49ad1a3570b3
#
_entry.id   5e1907906e824f1ef92f49ad1a3570b3
#
_cell.length_a   1.000
_cell.length_b   1.000
_cell.length_c   1.000
_cell.angle_alpha   90.00
_cell.angle_beta   90.00
_cell.angle_gamma   90.00
#
_symmetry.space_group_name_H-M   'P 1'
#
loop_
_entity.id
_entity.type
_entity.pdbx_description
1 polymer ?
#
loop_
_entity_poly.entity_id
_entity_poly.type
_entity_poly.pdbx_seq_one_letter_code
_entity_poly.pdbx_strand_id
1 'polypeptide(L)'
;FGRALTAAEVETLRRWIEQGAQWEKHWAFIAPKRPAVLAAHDSDWPRGTIDQFVLAKLHATGLQPSPEADRETLLRRVTFDLTGLPPSPAEIDAFLADASPRAYEVVVDRLLASPRFGERMAIDWLDASRYADSHGYSLDRRRVMWPWRDWVIAAFNDNMPFDQFATEQLAGDLFSGSTLAQKVATGFNRNHSIQSEGGVIDEEYRVETVVDRVETTSAVFLGLTFGCARCHDHKYDPISQKEFYEFYSLFNNVPETAHVGNADKLADRPFLKAPTTLQRELRAALSEQETKLKATADAEAKSVELTEWIWIDDALPEGVVPLGNGGGGTGFQFVSGPDHPVFSGEKSHRRSSEGRGQHLVQNAKPPLRVDDNTRLFTYVFLDPKNPPKQIMLQWNDGKSWDHRVYWGEEKIGWGKEGTASRRNLGPLPKAGEWVRLEVSAQSVGLGAGSQITGWAFTQFDGTVYWDKAGLVARKKTEAEKQLDVVRGRLAKLEAEVPTTMVMGEKSPPRKTFVLNRGQYDQPSEVEVGAGLPVALGQWPDNLSRDRLGLAKWMTSGANPLTSRVTVNRLWQMHFGTGIVKSVEDFGAQGEWPTHPELLDWLATEFVRTGWNLKAMHKQIVMSATYRQSSRVTPALLEADPANRLYTRGPRFRLPAEMIRDHALS
;
A
#
# COMPACT_ATOMS: atom_id res chain seq x y z
N PHE A 1 -2.10 39.59 30.76
CA PHE A 1 -0.76 40.15 30.92
C PHE A 1 -0.91 41.42 31.77
N GLY A 2 -0.38 41.48 33.00
CA GLY A 2 -0.50 42.67 33.84
C GLY A 2 -0.38 42.43 35.35
N ARG A 3 0.12 41.27 35.78
CA ARG A 3 0.46 41.09 37.20
C ARG A 3 1.75 41.90 37.52
N ALA A 4 1.69 42.80 38.45
CA ALA A 4 2.89 43.45 39.00
C ALA A 4 3.79 42.38 39.67
N LEU A 5 5.10 42.46 39.43
CA LEU A 5 6.06 41.58 40.06
C LEU A 5 6.10 41.91 41.57
N THR A 6 6.23 40.88 42.38
CA THR A 6 6.48 41.02 43.82
C THR A 6 7.90 41.52 44.07
N ALA A 7 8.15 42.12 45.24
CA ALA A 7 9.48 42.55 45.61
C ALA A 7 10.53 41.42 45.60
N ALA A 8 10.13 40.20 45.96
CA ALA A 8 11.00 39.02 45.92
C ALA A 8 11.34 38.60 44.45
N GLU A 9 10.39 38.70 43.52
CA GLU A 9 10.63 38.42 42.10
C GLU A 9 11.55 39.49 41.49
N VAL A 10 11.35 40.75 41.79
CA VAL A 10 12.23 41.85 41.38
C VAL A 10 13.65 41.64 41.90
N GLU A 11 13.83 41.26 43.18
CA GLU A 11 15.13 40.97 43.75
C GLU A 11 15.80 39.75 43.14
N THR A 12 15.02 38.73 42.76
CA THR A 12 15.54 37.56 42.05
C THR A 12 16.05 37.94 40.66
N LEU A 13 15.29 38.75 39.90
CA LEU A 13 15.71 39.25 38.59
C LEU A 13 16.93 40.16 38.69
N ARG A 14 17.00 41.03 39.75
CA ARG A 14 18.16 41.89 39.96
C ARG A 14 19.43 41.05 40.18
N ARG A 15 19.38 40.05 41.05
CA ARG A 15 20.51 39.14 41.31
C ARG A 15 20.91 38.34 40.05
N TRP A 16 19.95 37.87 39.29
CA TRP A 16 20.23 37.18 38.02
C TRP A 16 20.97 38.08 37.03
N ILE A 17 20.54 39.34 36.90
CA ILE A 17 21.22 40.33 36.03
C ILE A 17 22.64 40.61 36.55
N GLU A 18 22.81 40.79 37.84
CA GLU A 18 24.11 41.04 38.49
C GLU A 18 25.08 39.86 38.31
N GLN A 19 24.57 38.62 38.22
CA GLN A 19 25.32 37.41 37.96
C GLN A 19 25.65 37.19 36.45
N GLY A 20 25.31 38.14 35.58
CA GLY A 20 25.62 38.09 34.17
C GLY A 20 24.48 37.59 33.29
N ALA A 21 23.25 37.48 33.83
CA ALA A 21 22.02 37.13 33.12
C ALA A 21 22.18 35.88 32.22
N GLN A 22 22.88 34.88 32.69
CA GLN A 22 23.09 33.65 31.94
C GLN A 22 21.75 32.97 31.73
N TRP A 23 21.44 32.71 30.43
CA TRP A 23 20.22 32.05 30.01
C TRP A 23 20.47 30.55 29.87
N GLU A 24 19.74 29.76 30.63
CA GLU A 24 19.77 28.30 30.47
C GLU A 24 18.89 27.87 29.30
N LYS A 25 19.37 26.88 28.54
CA LYS A 25 18.55 26.26 27.49
C LYS A 25 17.32 25.62 28.12
N HIS A 26 16.18 25.73 27.43
CA HIS A 26 14.98 25.00 27.81
C HIS A 26 15.26 23.50 27.89
N TRP A 27 14.72 22.81 28.86
CA TRP A 27 14.99 21.38 29.16
C TRP A 27 14.79 20.47 27.94
N ALA A 28 13.82 20.77 27.09
CA ALA A 28 13.49 19.99 25.87
C ALA A 28 14.65 19.98 24.86
N PHE A 29 15.50 21.00 24.83
CA PHE A 29 16.63 21.12 23.91
C PHE A 29 17.96 20.61 24.48
N ILE A 30 17.91 19.99 25.67
CA ILE A 30 19.07 19.37 26.31
C ILE A 30 18.94 17.86 26.25
N ALA A 31 19.97 17.17 25.74
CA ALA A 31 19.95 15.73 25.63
C ALA A 31 19.72 15.06 27.00
N PRO A 32 18.86 14.02 27.09
CA PRO A 32 18.57 13.36 28.37
C PRO A 32 19.82 12.73 28.95
N LYS A 33 20.01 12.93 30.26
CA LYS A 33 21.08 12.30 31.03
C LYS A 33 20.46 11.33 32.02
N ARG A 34 21.05 10.13 32.12
CA ARG A 34 20.55 9.14 33.08
C ARG A 34 20.73 9.64 34.50
N PRO A 35 19.66 9.92 35.25
CA PRO A 35 19.79 10.38 36.60
C PRO A 35 20.17 9.25 37.54
N ALA A 36 20.80 9.63 38.69
CA ALA A 36 21.04 8.69 39.75
C ALA A 36 19.72 8.31 40.43
N VAL A 37 19.58 7.04 40.72
CA VAL A 37 18.40 6.50 41.39
C VAL A 37 18.64 6.59 42.89
N LEU A 38 17.83 7.40 43.57
CA LEU A 38 17.89 7.51 45.03
C LEU A 38 17.14 6.31 45.62
N ALA A 39 17.84 5.45 46.35
CA ALA A 39 17.21 4.35 47.07
C ALA A 39 16.30 4.93 48.17
N ALA A 40 15.01 4.55 48.15
CA ALA A 40 14.11 4.84 49.26
C ALA A 40 14.39 3.81 50.38
N HIS A 41 15.15 4.19 51.36
CA HIS A 41 15.60 3.28 52.43
C HIS A 41 14.51 2.96 53.47
N ASP A 42 13.41 3.71 53.50
CA ASP A 42 12.41 3.64 54.58
C ASP A 42 11.03 3.09 54.10
N SER A 43 10.97 2.41 52.98
CA SER A 43 9.70 1.91 52.45
C SER A 43 9.88 0.63 51.59
N ASP A 44 9.05 -0.37 51.87
CA ASP A 44 8.95 -1.61 51.06
C ASP A 44 8.01 -1.46 49.85
N TRP A 45 7.44 -0.27 49.60
CA TRP A 45 6.48 -0.03 48.56
C TRP A 45 7.10 -0.11 47.13
N PRO A 46 8.33 0.42 46.87
CA PRO A 46 8.93 0.40 45.55
C PRO A 46 9.24 -1.03 45.08
N ARG A 47 8.78 -1.40 43.88
CA ARG A 47 9.10 -2.65 43.19
C ARG A 47 10.20 -2.50 42.15
N GLY A 48 10.46 -1.26 41.74
CA GLY A 48 11.47 -0.92 40.74
C GLY A 48 11.84 0.57 40.75
N THR A 49 12.65 0.94 39.76
CA THR A 49 13.19 2.31 39.66
C THR A 49 12.13 3.38 39.43
N ILE A 50 11.07 3.05 38.66
CA ILE A 50 9.93 3.95 38.45
C ILE A 50 9.34 4.38 39.78
N ASP A 51 9.14 3.44 40.69
CA ASP A 51 8.51 3.66 41.98
C ASP A 51 9.39 4.53 42.91
N GLN A 52 10.71 4.39 42.77
CA GLN A 52 11.64 5.21 43.59
C GLN A 52 11.52 6.71 43.22
N PHE A 53 11.43 7.05 41.94
CA PHE A 53 11.22 8.44 41.51
C PHE A 53 9.84 8.96 41.91
N VAL A 54 8.79 8.15 41.79
CA VAL A 54 7.44 8.54 42.20
C VAL A 54 7.37 8.73 43.70
N LEU A 55 7.91 7.78 44.47
CA LEU A 55 7.91 7.87 45.93
C LEU A 55 8.70 9.10 46.45
N ALA A 56 9.87 9.37 45.87
CA ALA A 56 10.66 10.57 46.23
C ALA A 56 9.84 11.85 46.00
N LYS A 57 9.08 11.93 44.88
CA LYS A 57 8.21 13.09 44.63
C LYS A 57 7.04 13.18 45.60
N LEU A 58 6.41 12.05 45.91
CA LEU A 58 5.32 12.00 46.91
C LEU A 58 5.80 12.44 48.28
N HIS A 59 6.94 11.94 48.75
CA HIS A 59 7.54 12.36 50.03
C HIS A 59 7.84 13.86 50.05
N ALA A 60 8.40 14.40 48.97
CA ALA A 60 8.69 15.84 48.85
C ALA A 60 7.43 16.72 48.93
N THR A 61 6.26 16.14 48.62
CA THR A 61 4.96 16.85 48.70
C THR A 61 4.11 16.44 49.90
N GLY A 62 4.65 15.59 50.80
CA GLY A 62 3.96 15.14 52.02
C GLY A 62 2.84 14.12 51.73
N LEU A 63 2.84 13.51 50.57
CA LEU A 63 1.82 12.53 50.13
C LEU A 63 2.34 11.10 50.25
N GLN A 64 1.41 10.15 50.31
CA GLN A 64 1.69 8.74 50.34
C GLN A 64 1.02 8.04 49.14
N PRO A 65 1.61 6.95 48.62
CA PRO A 65 0.99 6.17 47.59
C PRO A 65 -0.24 5.39 48.11
N SER A 66 -1.21 5.15 47.23
CA SER A 66 -2.34 4.28 47.55
C SER A 66 -1.89 2.80 47.65
N PRO A 67 -2.61 1.96 48.42
CA PRO A 67 -2.34 0.54 48.46
C PRO A 67 -2.53 -0.12 47.08
N GLU A 68 -2.00 -1.32 46.91
CA GLU A 68 -2.20 -2.10 45.70
C GLU A 68 -3.69 -2.39 45.44
N ALA A 69 -4.12 -2.38 44.19
CA ALA A 69 -5.47 -2.78 43.78
C ALA A 69 -5.69 -4.29 43.99
N ASP A 70 -6.96 -4.68 44.12
CA ASP A 70 -7.31 -6.11 44.12
C ASP A 70 -6.93 -6.82 42.82
N ARG A 71 -6.81 -8.13 42.89
CA ARG A 71 -6.33 -8.97 41.78
C ARG A 71 -7.24 -8.87 40.55
N GLU A 72 -8.55 -8.83 40.71
CA GLU A 72 -9.51 -8.71 39.59
C GLU A 72 -9.35 -7.36 38.87
N THR A 73 -9.25 -6.28 39.64
CA THR A 73 -8.99 -4.93 39.11
C THR A 73 -7.69 -4.89 38.34
N LEU A 74 -6.61 -5.48 38.89
CA LEU A 74 -5.31 -5.51 38.21
C LEU A 74 -5.35 -6.30 36.90
N LEU A 75 -5.94 -7.49 36.92
CA LEU A 75 -6.07 -8.30 35.70
C LEU A 75 -6.87 -7.55 34.63
N ARG A 76 -8.03 -7.00 35.01
CA ARG A 76 -8.87 -6.25 34.09
C ARG A 76 -8.12 -5.06 33.49
N ARG A 77 -7.43 -4.25 34.30
CA ARG A 77 -6.67 -3.09 33.86
C ARG A 77 -5.59 -3.48 32.86
N VAL A 78 -4.72 -4.42 33.23
CA VAL A 78 -3.58 -4.79 32.38
C VAL A 78 -4.00 -5.48 31.07
N THR A 79 -5.11 -6.24 31.10
CA THR A 79 -5.62 -6.87 29.89
C THR A 79 -6.13 -5.83 28.89
N PHE A 80 -6.92 -4.85 29.33
CA PHE A 80 -7.34 -3.74 28.49
C PHE A 80 -6.17 -2.89 27.97
N ASP A 81 -5.22 -2.55 28.85
CA ASP A 81 -4.11 -1.70 28.47
C ASP A 81 -3.18 -2.35 27.43
N LEU A 82 -2.99 -3.67 27.51
CA LEU A 82 -2.08 -4.38 26.61
C LEU A 82 -2.75 -5.00 25.39
N THR A 83 -4.08 -5.26 25.43
CA THR A 83 -4.77 -5.95 24.32
C THR A 83 -6.01 -5.24 23.79
N GLY A 84 -6.49 -4.22 24.51
CA GLY A 84 -7.73 -3.52 24.14
C GLY A 84 -9.02 -4.27 24.47
N LEU A 85 -8.93 -5.49 25.00
CA LEU A 85 -10.05 -6.40 25.28
C LEU A 85 -10.16 -6.75 26.75
N PRO A 86 -11.33 -7.14 27.27
CA PRO A 86 -11.46 -7.62 28.64
C PRO A 86 -10.86 -9.04 28.80
N PRO A 87 -10.46 -9.42 30.02
CA PRO A 87 -10.15 -10.82 30.28
C PRO A 87 -11.41 -11.68 30.21
N SER A 88 -11.28 -12.90 29.71
CA SER A 88 -12.36 -13.89 29.74
C SER A 88 -12.61 -14.39 31.19
N PRO A 89 -13.82 -14.93 31.49
CA PRO A 89 -14.09 -15.56 32.79
C PRO A 89 -13.07 -16.63 33.17
N ALA A 90 -12.65 -17.48 32.26
CA ALA A 90 -11.65 -18.49 32.49
C ALA A 90 -10.26 -17.91 32.85
N GLU A 91 -9.86 -16.81 32.26
CA GLU A 91 -8.61 -16.11 32.60
C GLU A 91 -8.68 -15.45 33.98
N ILE A 92 -9.87 -14.97 34.38
CA ILE A 92 -10.10 -14.42 35.73
C ILE A 92 -9.95 -15.54 36.76
N ASP A 93 -10.67 -16.62 36.56
CA ASP A 93 -10.65 -17.78 37.48
C ASP A 93 -9.24 -18.37 37.62
N ALA A 94 -8.54 -18.57 36.50
CA ALA A 94 -7.18 -19.08 36.48
C ALA A 94 -6.20 -18.13 37.22
N PHE A 95 -6.29 -16.82 37.00
CA PHE A 95 -5.43 -15.88 37.70
C PHE A 95 -5.73 -15.80 39.20
N LEU A 96 -7.01 -15.85 39.60
CA LEU A 96 -7.39 -15.80 41.02
C LEU A 96 -6.95 -17.06 41.76
N ALA A 97 -6.98 -18.23 41.11
CA ALA A 97 -6.53 -19.48 41.66
C ALA A 97 -4.99 -19.61 41.77
N ASP A 98 -4.22 -18.87 40.98
CA ASP A 98 -2.76 -18.92 41.00
C ASP A 98 -2.20 -18.09 42.17
N ALA A 99 -1.78 -18.75 43.26
CA ALA A 99 -1.19 -18.13 44.43
C ALA A 99 0.33 -17.87 44.29
N SER A 100 0.94 -18.13 43.14
CA SER A 100 2.38 -17.95 42.96
C SER A 100 2.76 -16.48 43.01
N PRO A 101 3.95 -16.10 43.51
CA PRO A 101 4.42 -14.72 43.58
C PRO A 101 4.63 -14.13 42.17
N ARG A 102 4.72 -14.96 41.12
CA ARG A 102 4.89 -14.55 39.72
C ARG A 102 3.59 -14.57 38.91
N ALA A 103 2.43 -14.87 39.52
CA ALA A 103 1.15 -14.97 38.82
C ALA A 103 0.86 -13.75 37.92
N TYR A 104 1.06 -12.54 38.44
CA TYR A 104 0.84 -11.30 37.68
C TYR A 104 1.84 -11.14 36.54
N GLU A 105 3.12 -11.44 36.76
CA GLU A 105 4.15 -11.38 35.71
C GLU A 105 3.86 -12.36 34.56
N VAL A 106 3.43 -13.58 34.87
CA VAL A 106 3.01 -14.59 33.86
C VAL A 106 1.87 -14.07 33.01
N VAL A 107 0.88 -13.40 33.61
CA VAL A 107 -0.21 -12.75 32.88
C VAL A 107 0.33 -11.67 31.95
N VAL A 108 1.19 -10.78 32.46
CA VAL A 108 1.79 -9.70 31.65
C VAL A 108 2.55 -10.26 30.46
N ASP A 109 3.39 -11.28 30.64
CA ASP A 109 4.16 -11.92 29.58
C ASP A 109 3.25 -12.53 28.50
N ARG A 110 2.17 -13.20 28.93
CA ARG A 110 1.17 -13.75 28.01
C ARG A 110 0.48 -12.66 27.19
N LEU A 111 0.09 -11.55 27.80
CA LEU A 111 -0.58 -10.43 27.12
C LEU A 111 0.37 -9.74 26.13
N LEU A 112 1.64 -9.54 26.49
CA LEU A 112 2.66 -9.00 25.59
C LEU A 112 2.96 -9.92 24.38
N ALA A 113 2.75 -11.23 24.54
CA ALA A 113 2.89 -12.19 23.44
C ALA A 113 1.62 -12.34 22.58
N SER A 114 0.51 -11.77 23.00
CA SER A 114 -0.77 -11.85 22.27
C SER A 114 -0.70 -11.06 20.96
N PRO A 115 -1.28 -11.57 19.85
CA PRO A 115 -1.40 -10.80 18.60
C PRO A 115 -2.27 -9.53 18.77
N ARG A 116 -3.11 -9.47 19.79
CA ARG A 116 -3.93 -8.30 20.13
C ARG A 116 -3.10 -7.14 20.67
N PHE A 117 -1.88 -7.40 21.14
CA PHE A 117 -0.95 -6.37 21.59
C PHE A 117 -0.64 -5.37 20.45
N GLY A 118 -0.28 -5.87 19.26
CA GLY A 118 0.01 -5.00 18.12
C GLY A 118 -1.21 -4.20 17.66
N GLU A 119 -2.41 -4.80 17.67
CA GLU A 119 -3.65 -4.09 17.35
C GLU A 119 -3.91 -2.94 18.35
N ARG A 120 -3.73 -3.19 19.65
CA ARG A 120 -3.91 -2.17 20.70
C ARG A 120 -2.88 -1.03 20.58
N MET A 121 -1.61 -1.38 20.41
CA MET A 121 -0.54 -0.38 20.27
C MET A 121 -0.68 0.46 19.00
N ALA A 122 -1.23 -0.13 17.95
CA ALA A 122 -1.43 0.57 16.69
C ALA A 122 -2.46 1.70 16.77
N ILE A 123 -3.48 1.63 17.65
CA ILE A 123 -4.55 2.65 17.71
C ILE A 123 -3.96 4.05 17.88
N ASP A 124 -3.18 4.26 18.92
CA ASP A 124 -2.60 5.58 19.24
C ASP A 124 -1.56 6.02 18.18
N TRP A 125 -0.87 5.06 17.55
CA TRP A 125 0.07 5.35 16.47
C TRP A 125 -0.62 5.72 15.17
N LEU A 126 -1.74 5.08 14.83
CA LEU A 126 -2.57 5.41 13.67
C LEU A 126 -3.14 6.82 13.78
N ASP A 127 -3.62 7.19 14.98
CA ASP A 127 -4.10 8.56 15.25
C ASP A 127 -2.98 9.58 15.09
N ALA A 128 -1.84 9.37 15.74
CA ALA A 128 -0.69 10.26 15.64
C ALA A 128 -0.19 10.44 14.19
N SER A 129 -0.29 9.39 13.36
CA SER A 129 0.10 9.42 11.95
C SER A 129 -1.03 9.82 10.99
N ARG A 130 -2.20 10.26 11.49
CA ARG A 130 -3.35 10.73 10.71
C ARG A 130 -3.92 9.67 9.74
N TYR A 131 -3.83 8.38 10.10
CA TYR A 131 -4.34 7.30 9.29
C TYR A 131 -5.84 7.46 8.98
N ALA A 132 -6.21 7.26 7.74
CA ALA A 132 -7.60 7.14 7.31
C ALA A 132 -7.71 6.23 6.07
N ASP A 133 -8.89 5.60 5.91
CA ASP A 133 -9.22 4.78 4.73
C ASP A 133 -9.86 5.63 3.61
N SER A 134 -9.78 6.96 3.71
CA SER A 134 -10.31 7.93 2.75
C SER A 134 -9.38 9.11 2.54
N HIS A 135 -9.64 9.93 1.51
CA HIS A 135 -8.76 11.03 1.12
C HIS A 135 -8.84 12.27 2.02
N GLY A 136 -9.97 12.51 2.69
CA GLY A 136 -10.11 13.51 3.75
C GLY A 136 -10.58 14.90 3.33
N TYR A 137 -10.75 15.19 2.04
CA TYR A 137 -11.35 16.43 1.54
C TYR A 137 -12.83 16.25 1.18
N SER A 138 -13.48 17.27 0.58
CA SER A 138 -14.93 17.25 0.32
C SER A 138 -15.39 16.07 -0.55
N LEU A 139 -14.59 15.65 -1.53
CA LEU A 139 -14.76 14.37 -2.22
C LEU A 139 -13.98 13.27 -1.50
N ASP A 140 -14.46 12.90 -0.33
CA ASP A 140 -13.81 11.96 0.58
C ASP A 140 -13.88 10.51 0.07
N ARG A 141 -13.19 10.22 -1.02
CA ARG A 141 -13.14 8.91 -1.66
C ARG A 141 -12.26 7.94 -0.88
N ARG A 142 -12.54 6.65 -1.00
CA ARG A 142 -11.71 5.59 -0.42
C ARG A 142 -10.28 5.63 -0.95
N ARG A 143 -9.33 5.31 -0.08
CA ARG A 143 -7.93 5.04 -0.42
C ARG A 143 -7.45 3.74 0.23
N VAL A 144 -6.35 3.20 -0.28
CA VAL A 144 -5.78 1.96 0.21
C VAL A 144 -4.49 2.26 0.96
N MET A 145 -4.61 2.46 2.28
CA MET A 145 -3.48 2.63 3.21
C MET A 145 -3.39 1.52 4.24
N TRP A 146 -4.36 0.60 4.30
CA TRP A 146 -4.38 -0.50 5.25
C TRP A 146 -3.16 -1.44 5.18
N PRO A 147 -2.40 -1.61 4.06
CA PRO A 147 -1.16 -2.38 4.10
C PRO A 147 -0.11 -1.77 5.02
N TRP A 148 -0.05 -0.42 5.13
CA TRP A 148 0.79 0.25 6.11
C TRP A 148 0.30 0.04 7.55
N ARG A 149 -1.02 0.12 7.80
CA ARG A 149 -1.60 -0.21 9.12
C ARG A 149 -1.23 -1.62 9.56
N ASP A 150 -1.37 -2.59 8.68
CA ASP A 150 -1.05 -3.99 8.96
C ASP A 150 0.46 -4.18 9.22
N TRP A 151 1.31 -3.42 8.51
CA TRP A 151 2.74 -3.36 8.80
C TRP A 151 3.02 -2.83 10.20
N VAL A 152 2.34 -1.75 10.64
CA VAL A 152 2.46 -1.19 12.00
C VAL A 152 2.07 -2.22 13.05
N ILE A 153 0.94 -2.90 12.88
CA ILE A 153 0.47 -3.95 13.79
C ILE A 153 1.50 -5.10 13.89
N ALA A 154 2.01 -5.55 12.76
CA ALA A 154 3.02 -6.60 12.71
C ALA A 154 4.32 -6.17 13.40
N ALA A 155 4.81 -4.95 13.15
CA ALA A 155 6.02 -4.42 13.76
C ALA A 155 5.93 -4.36 15.29
N PHE A 156 4.79 -3.96 15.86
CA PHE A 156 4.54 -3.99 17.31
C PHE A 156 4.49 -5.43 17.84
N ASN A 157 3.82 -6.35 17.15
CA ASN A 157 3.76 -7.76 17.56
C ASN A 157 5.13 -8.43 17.55
N ASP A 158 5.95 -8.14 16.55
CA ASP A 158 7.31 -8.64 16.40
C ASP A 158 8.30 -7.96 17.34
N ASN A 159 7.83 -6.98 18.13
CA ASN A 159 8.66 -6.15 19.01
C ASN A 159 9.83 -5.51 18.27
N MET A 160 9.56 -5.00 17.05
CA MET A 160 10.56 -4.26 16.27
C MET A 160 11.16 -3.14 17.13
N PRO A 161 12.49 -3.01 17.24
CA PRO A 161 13.10 -1.89 17.94
C PRO A 161 12.58 -0.55 17.43
N PHE A 162 12.24 0.38 18.33
CA PHE A 162 11.60 1.63 17.93
C PHE A 162 12.48 2.51 17.02
N ASP A 163 13.78 2.44 17.16
CA ASP A 163 14.72 3.12 16.25
C ASP A 163 14.63 2.57 14.81
N GLN A 164 14.51 1.25 14.65
CA GLN A 164 14.24 0.63 13.35
C GLN A 164 12.84 0.99 12.86
N PHE A 165 11.82 0.88 13.72
CA PHE A 165 10.43 1.22 13.40
C PHE A 165 10.29 2.66 12.88
N ALA A 166 10.92 3.63 13.55
CA ALA A 166 10.95 5.03 13.14
C ALA A 166 11.71 5.22 11.82
N THR A 167 12.89 4.58 11.69
CA THR A 167 13.74 4.72 10.51
C THR A 167 13.06 4.15 9.26
N GLU A 168 12.42 3.00 9.35
CA GLU A 168 11.72 2.40 8.21
C GLU A 168 10.50 3.24 7.79
N GLN A 169 9.78 3.87 8.71
CA GLN A 169 8.66 4.75 8.39
C GLN A 169 9.09 6.06 7.74
N LEU A 170 10.19 6.64 8.17
CA LEU A 170 10.69 7.90 7.61
C LEU A 170 11.42 7.70 6.27
N ALA A 171 12.16 6.59 6.12
CA ALA A 171 13.14 6.42 5.06
C ALA A 171 13.36 4.96 4.59
N GLY A 172 12.39 4.07 4.79
CA GLY A 172 12.52 2.66 4.41
C GLY A 172 12.74 2.41 2.92
N ASP A 173 12.32 3.34 2.07
CA ASP A 173 12.58 3.33 0.62
C ASP A 173 14.04 3.68 0.25
N LEU A 174 14.78 4.33 1.15
CA LEU A 174 16.16 4.77 0.92
C LEU A 174 17.21 3.74 1.32
N PHE A 175 16.83 2.61 1.90
CA PHE A 175 17.78 1.54 2.16
C PHE A 175 18.29 0.90 0.86
N SER A 176 19.59 0.59 0.80
CA SER A 176 20.13 -0.19 -0.30
C SER A 176 19.47 -1.57 -0.33
N GLY A 177 18.84 -1.92 -1.47
CA GLY A 177 18.08 -3.17 -1.59
C GLY A 177 16.79 -3.21 -0.76
N SER A 178 16.16 -2.07 -0.52
CA SER A 178 14.93 -1.95 0.30
C SER A 178 13.87 -3.00 -0.06
N THR A 179 13.37 -3.69 0.95
CA THR A 179 12.32 -4.71 0.84
C THR A 179 10.95 -4.07 0.59
N LEU A 180 9.97 -4.90 0.17
CA LEU A 180 8.59 -4.45 0.06
C LEU A 180 8.04 -3.92 1.39
N ALA A 181 8.33 -4.60 2.51
CA ALA A 181 7.90 -4.19 3.84
C ALA A 181 8.46 -2.82 4.23
N GLN A 182 9.74 -2.57 4.00
CA GLN A 182 10.38 -1.29 4.25
C GLN A 182 9.80 -0.15 3.40
N LYS A 183 9.46 -0.42 2.14
CA LYS A 183 8.76 0.56 1.30
C LYS A 183 7.35 0.84 1.80
N VAL A 184 6.60 -0.20 2.20
CA VAL A 184 5.25 -0.06 2.78
C VAL A 184 5.30 0.75 4.09
N ALA A 185 6.33 0.56 4.92
CA ALA A 185 6.53 1.33 6.15
C ALA A 185 6.49 2.85 5.91
N THR A 186 7.02 3.33 4.77
CA THR A 186 7.02 4.76 4.44
C THR A 186 5.63 5.37 4.20
N GLY A 187 4.59 4.55 4.21
CA GLY A 187 3.20 4.99 4.21
C GLY A 187 2.86 5.96 5.33
N PHE A 188 3.63 5.98 6.45
CA PHE A 188 3.57 7.02 7.48
C PHE A 188 3.55 8.43 6.89
N ASN A 189 4.44 8.71 5.95
CA ASN A 189 4.55 10.00 5.29
C ASN A 189 3.49 10.22 4.20
N ARG A 190 2.58 9.25 3.98
CA ARG A 190 1.55 9.28 2.92
C ARG A 190 0.12 9.31 3.46
N ASN A 191 -0.04 9.44 4.78
CA ASN A 191 -1.34 9.50 5.45
C ASN A 191 -2.00 10.90 5.39
N HIS A 192 -1.31 11.92 4.86
CA HIS A 192 -1.88 13.24 4.64
C HIS A 192 -3.15 13.18 3.77
N SER A 193 -4.00 14.20 3.86
CA SER A 193 -5.16 14.34 2.97
C SER A 193 -4.74 14.54 1.52
N ILE A 194 -5.56 14.06 0.57
CA ILE A 194 -5.32 14.17 -0.87
C ILE A 194 -6.53 14.80 -1.54
N GLN A 195 -6.29 15.80 -2.39
CA GLN A 195 -7.36 16.48 -3.12
C GLN A 195 -7.81 15.65 -4.32
N SER A 196 -9.13 15.58 -4.54
CA SER A 196 -9.74 14.89 -5.67
C SER A 196 -10.74 15.75 -6.47
N GLU A 197 -10.85 17.04 -6.13
CA GLU A 197 -11.74 17.97 -6.83
C GLU A 197 -11.12 18.56 -8.09
N GLY A 198 -11.95 18.95 -9.06
CA GLY A 198 -11.50 19.68 -10.24
C GLY A 198 -11.21 21.16 -9.94
N GLY A 199 -10.30 21.76 -10.71
CA GLY A 199 -9.99 23.20 -10.60
C GLY A 199 -9.03 23.59 -9.49
N VAL A 200 -8.41 22.62 -8.81
CA VAL A 200 -7.36 22.84 -7.80
C VAL A 200 -6.01 23.10 -8.45
N ILE A 201 -5.11 23.75 -7.71
CA ILE A 201 -3.73 24.00 -8.13
C ILE A 201 -2.83 22.94 -7.53
N ASP A 202 -2.28 22.06 -8.35
CA ASP A 202 -1.45 20.92 -7.91
C ASP A 202 -0.29 21.35 -7.00
N GLU A 203 0.37 22.45 -7.32
CA GLU A 203 1.53 22.94 -6.54
C GLU A 203 1.12 23.43 -5.15
N GLU A 204 -0.05 24.04 -4.99
CA GLU A 204 -0.58 24.44 -3.69
C GLU A 204 -0.74 23.22 -2.79
N TYR A 205 -1.49 22.20 -3.25
CA TYR A 205 -1.72 20.99 -2.46
C TYR A 205 -0.45 20.15 -2.25
N ARG A 206 0.47 20.18 -3.21
CA ARG A 206 1.78 19.54 -3.02
C ARG A 206 2.57 20.21 -1.90
N VAL A 207 2.59 21.53 -1.84
CA VAL A 207 3.27 22.28 -0.75
C VAL A 207 2.60 21.98 0.59
N GLU A 208 1.26 22.01 0.66
CA GLU A 208 0.52 21.65 1.88
C GLU A 208 0.84 20.24 2.35
N THR A 209 0.96 19.28 1.43
CA THR A 209 1.34 17.89 1.74
C THR A 209 2.74 17.80 2.36
N VAL A 210 3.70 18.59 1.87
CA VAL A 210 5.05 18.60 2.45
C VAL A 210 5.06 19.29 3.81
N VAL A 211 4.30 20.38 3.97
CA VAL A 211 4.11 21.06 5.27
C VAL A 211 3.52 20.08 6.29
N ASP A 212 2.47 19.36 5.92
CA ASP A 212 1.84 18.35 6.76
C ASP A 212 2.84 17.27 7.23
N ARG A 213 3.77 16.82 6.38
CA ARG A 213 4.85 15.88 6.77
C ARG A 213 5.82 16.49 7.77
N VAL A 214 6.18 17.76 7.59
CA VAL A 214 7.04 18.49 8.54
C VAL A 214 6.36 18.55 9.91
N GLU A 215 5.12 19.03 9.95
CA GLU A 215 4.36 19.18 11.19
C GLU A 215 4.12 17.84 11.88
N THR A 216 3.75 16.81 11.14
CA THR A 216 3.56 15.47 11.72
C THR A 216 4.85 14.88 12.24
N THR A 217 5.94 14.96 11.47
CA THR A 217 7.23 14.42 11.89
C THR A 217 7.72 15.14 13.15
N SER A 218 7.60 16.45 13.20
CA SER A 218 7.99 17.22 14.39
C SER A 218 7.11 16.91 15.61
N ALA A 219 5.80 16.85 15.47
CA ALA A 219 4.88 16.57 16.57
C ALA A 219 5.00 15.12 17.08
N VAL A 220 5.10 14.13 16.16
CA VAL A 220 5.11 12.71 16.53
C VAL A 220 6.43 12.28 17.14
N PHE A 221 7.56 12.68 16.56
CA PHE A 221 8.88 12.20 16.99
C PHE A 221 9.63 13.20 17.89
N LEU A 222 9.40 14.51 17.70
CA LEU A 222 10.10 15.53 18.46
C LEU A 222 9.22 16.22 19.52
N GLY A 223 7.89 16.05 19.45
CA GLY A 223 6.98 16.76 20.34
C GLY A 223 7.15 18.27 20.22
N LEU A 224 7.29 18.81 19.01
CA LEU A 224 7.45 20.23 18.73
C LEU A 224 6.49 20.69 17.65
N THR A 225 5.96 21.90 17.81
CA THR A 225 5.02 22.53 16.87
C THR A 225 5.77 23.42 15.88
N PHE A 226 6.14 22.89 14.72
CA PHE A 226 6.90 23.63 13.69
C PHE A 226 6.04 24.59 12.86
N GLY A 227 4.72 24.42 12.82
CA GLY A 227 3.81 25.09 11.90
C GLY A 227 3.90 26.63 11.89
N CYS A 228 4.15 27.28 13.06
CA CYS A 228 4.33 28.73 13.13
C CYS A 228 5.54 29.20 12.29
N ALA A 229 6.60 28.38 12.23
CA ALA A 229 7.83 28.73 11.53
C ALA A 229 7.69 28.67 9.99
N ARG A 230 6.57 28.17 9.48
CA ARG A 230 6.24 28.24 8.05
C ARG A 230 6.22 29.68 7.50
N CYS A 231 5.67 30.63 8.28
CA CYS A 231 5.41 31.99 7.82
C CYS A 231 6.40 33.04 8.36
N HIS A 232 6.95 32.83 9.55
CA HIS A 232 7.87 33.69 10.27
C HIS A 232 8.65 32.88 11.30
N ASP A 233 9.70 33.41 11.88
CA ASP A 233 10.40 32.73 12.98
C ASP A 233 9.43 32.36 14.10
N HIS A 234 9.58 31.18 14.67
CA HIS A 234 8.67 30.68 15.71
C HIS A 234 8.69 31.64 16.91
N LYS A 235 7.50 32.01 17.40
CA LYS A 235 7.36 33.05 18.41
C LYS A 235 8.01 32.69 19.75
N TYR A 236 8.00 31.42 20.12
CA TYR A 236 8.38 30.97 21.47
C TYR A 236 9.58 30.03 21.44
N ASP A 237 9.62 29.12 20.49
CA ASP A 237 10.69 28.15 20.34
C ASP A 237 11.79 28.68 19.42
N PRO A 238 13.06 28.32 19.65
CA PRO A 238 14.18 28.78 18.86
C PRO A 238 14.27 28.05 17.51
N ILE A 239 13.26 28.27 16.65
CA ILE A 239 13.13 27.70 15.31
C ILE A 239 12.87 28.86 14.34
N SER A 240 13.80 29.14 13.43
CA SER A 240 13.62 30.18 12.42
C SER A 240 12.82 29.65 11.22
N GLN A 241 12.24 30.56 10.44
CA GLN A 241 11.57 30.25 9.18
C GLN A 241 12.52 29.51 8.22
N LYS A 242 13.77 29.92 8.14
CA LYS A 242 14.78 29.26 7.30
C LYS A 242 14.96 27.80 7.70
N GLU A 243 15.10 27.51 8.99
CA GLU A 243 15.25 26.15 9.51
C GLU A 243 14.01 25.28 9.28
N PHE A 244 12.81 25.87 9.28
CA PHE A 244 11.59 25.16 8.83
C PHE A 244 11.74 24.69 7.39
N TYR A 245 12.21 25.53 6.47
CA TYR A 245 12.38 25.14 5.06
C TYR A 245 13.59 24.24 4.85
N GLU A 246 14.61 24.30 5.67
CA GLU A 246 15.69 23.30 5.68
C GLU A 246 15.18 21.93 6.07
N PHE A 247 14.31 21.83 7.08
CA PHE A 247 13.63 20.58 7.45
C PHE A 247 12.61 20.14 6.39
N TYR A 248 11.83 21.08 5.84
CA TYR A 248 10.89 20.85 4.75
C TYR A 248 11.57 20.24 3.51
N SER A 249 12.80 20.62 3.21
CA SER A 249 13.53 20.14 2.04
C SER A 249 13.73 18.61 2.05
N LEU A 250 13.77 17.99 3.24
CA LEU A 250 13.88 16.54 3.42
C LEU A 250 12.66 15.78 2.86
N PHE A 251 11.49 16.42 2.79
CA PHE A 251 10.24 15.84 2.31
C PHE A 251 9.76 16.41 0.98
N ASN A 252 10.46 17.44 0.44
CA ASN A 252 10.05 18.15 -0.78
C ASN A 252 10.36 17.38 -2.08
N ASN A 253 11.12 16.28 -2.00
CA ASN A 253 11.62 15.57 -3.18
C ASN A 253 10.72 14.41 -3.67
N VAL A 254 9.52 14.27 -3.14
CA VAL A 254 8.59 13.20 -3.56
C VAL A 254 7.98 13.54 -4.93
N PRO A 255 7.92 12.57 -5.88
CA PRO A 255 7.33 12.79 -7.20
C PRO A 255 5.79 12.67 -7.18
N GLU A 256 5.13 13.54 -6.43
CA GLU A 256 3.69 13.59 -6.19
C GLU A 256 3.06 14.89 -6.68
N THR A 257 1.73 14.89 -6.84
CA THR A 257 0.92 16.07 -7.12
C THR A 257 -0.02 16.45 -5.98
N ALA A 258 -0.21 15.55 -5.00
CA ALA A 258 -1.21 15.64 -3.93
C ALA A 258 -2.66 15.80 -4.45
N HIS A 259 -2.88 15.49 -5.73
CA HIS A 259 -4.14 15.59 -6.42
C HIS A 259 -4.36 14.35 -7.30
N VAL A 260 -5.47 13.67 -7.13
CA VAL A 260 -5.82 12.44 -7.88
C VAL A 260 -6.85 12.68 -8.98
N GLY A 261 -7.33 13.91 -9.13
CA GLY A 261 -8.36 14.31 -10.11
C GLY A 261 -9.73 13.67 -9.83
N ASN A 262 -10.66 13.88 -10.76
CA ASN A 262 -12.03 13.35 -10.66
C ASN A 262 -12.15 11.85 -10.95
N ALA A 263 -11.05 11.16 -11.27
CA ALA A 263 -11.06 9.73 -11.50
C ALA A 263 -11.12 8.95 -10.18
N ASP A 264 -11.67 7.73 -10.21
CA ASP A 264 -11.69 6.80 -9.07
C ASP A 264 -10.28 6.23 -8.81
N LYS A 265 -9.31 7.12 -8.61
CA LYS A 265 -7.95 6.75 -8.26
C LYS A 265 -7.85 6.57 -6.75
N LEU A 266 -7.37 5.40 -6.36
CA LEU A 266 -7.20 5.02 -4.94
C LEU A 266 -5.87 5.49 -4.34
N ALA A 267 -4.98 6.08 -5.14
CA ALA A 267 -3.64 6.47 -4.71
C ALA A 267 -3.02 7.55 -5.62
N ASP A 268 -2.27 8.47 -5.03
CA ASP A 268 -1.33 9.35 -5.71
C ASP A 268 0.06 8.71 -5.77
N ARG A 269 0.86 9.09 -6.78
CA ARG A 269 2.24 8.60 -6.94
C ARG A 269 3.16 9.16 -5.84
N PRO A 270 4.23 8.43 -5.45
CA PRO A 270 4.53 7.05 -5.82
C PRO A 270 3.67 6.03 -5.06
N PHE A 271 3.37 4.91 -5.72
CA PHE A 271 2.63 3.80 -5.14
C PHE A 271 3.19 2.45 -5.64
N LEU A 272 2.89 1.37 -4.93
CA LEU A 272 3.28 0.01 -5.32
C LEU A 272 2.19 -1.01 -4.96
N LYS A 273 2.26 -2.18 -5.58
CA LYS A 273 1.43 -3.34 -5.20
C LYS A 273 1.94 -3.95 -3.90
N ALA A 274 1.06 -4.11 -2.94
CA ALA A 274 1.36 -4.64 -1.61
C ALA A 274 0.54 -5.90 -1.32
N PRO A 275 0.93 -7.08 -1.86
CA PRO A 275 0.20 -8.32 -1.65
C PRO A 275 0.25 -8.73 -0.18
N THR A 276 -0.88 -9.21 0.35
CA THR A 276 -0.95 -9.84 1.67
C THR A 276 -0.10 -11.11 1.73
N THR A 277 0.18 -11.62 2.92
CA THR A 277 0.87 -12.90 3.10
C THR A 277 0.11 -14.03 2.40
N LEU A 278 -1.20 -14.10 2.60
CA LEU A 278 -2.05 -15.09 1.93
C LEU A 278 -2.00 -14.99 0.39
N GLN A 279 -2.01 -13.77 -0.16
CA GLN A 279 -1.88 -13.58 -1.61
C GLN A 279 -0.51 -14.02 -2.12
N ARG A 280 0.57 -13.79 -1.38
CA ARG A 280 1.92 -14.26 -1.74
C ARG A 280 2.02 -15.78 -1.73
N GLU A 281 1.49 -16.43 -0.71
CA GLU A 281 1.46 -17.89 -0.60
C GLU A 281 0.62 -18.53 -1.71
N LEU A 282 -0.57 -17.99 -1.96
CA LEU A 282 -1.45 -18.47 -3.04
C LEU A 282 -0.81 -18.28 -4.41
N ARG A 283 -0.16 -17.15 -4.65
CA ARG A 283 0.59 -16.89 -5.90
C ARG A 283 1.72 -17.91 -6.09
N ALA A 284 2.49 -18.18 -5.04
CA ALA A 284 3.57 -19.17 -5.09
C ALA A 284 3.03 -20.57 -5.44
N ALA A 285 1.96 -21.01 -4.77
CA ALA A 285 1.32 -22.30 -5.02
C ALA A 285 0.76 -22.39 -6.47
N LEU A 286 0.07 -21.36 -6.94
CA LEU A 286 -0.46 -21.32 -8.32
C LEU A 286 0.67 -21.28 -9.36
N SER A 287 1.77 -20.58 -9.11
CA SER A 287 2.93 -20.53 -10.01
C SER A 287 3.65 -21.87 -10.08
N GLU A 288 3.76 -22.60 -8.98
CA GLU A 288 4.28 -23.97 -8.98
C GLU A 288 3.37 -24.92 -9.78
N GLN A 289 2.05 -24.81 -9.58
CA GLN A 289 1.06 -25.58 -10.34
C GLN A 289 1.11 -25.26 -11.84
N GLU A 290 1.24 -23.98 -12.20
CA GLU A 290 1.41 -23.54 -13.60
C GLU A 290 2.65 -24.20 -14.22
N THR A 291 3.77 -24.21 -13.52
CA THR A 291 5.03 -24.81 -14.00
C THR A 291 4.87 -26.32 -14.27
N LYS A 292 4.25 -27.03 -13.33
CA LYS A 292 3.98 -28.48 -13.48
C LYS A 292 3.04 -28.76 -14.65
N LEU A 293 1.92 -28.05 -14.71
CA LEU A 293 0.92 -28.23 -15.79
C LEU A 293 1.49 -27.88 -17.16
N LYS A 294 2.33 -26.86 -17.26
CA LYS A 294 3.00 -26.50 -18.52
C LYS A 294 3.88 -27.64 -19.02
N ALA A 295 4.71 -28.23 -18.16
CA ALA A 295 5.57 -29.37 -18.52
C ALA A 295 4.73 -30.58 -18.98
N THR A 296 3.62 -30.89 -18.31
CA THR A 296 2.70 -31.96 -18.70
C THR A 296 2.03 -31.66 -20.04
N ALA A 297 1.52 -30.46 -20.22
CA ALA A 297 0.89 -30.02 -21.48
C ALA A 297 1.84 -30.10 -22.65
N ASP A 298 3.09 -29.65 -22.48
CA ASP A 298 4.14 -29.71 -23.51
C ASP A 298 4.49 -31.17 -23.89
N ALA A 299 4.43 -32.10 -22.94
CA ALA A 299 4.65 -33.51 -23.17
C ALA A 299 3.45 -34.16 -23.90
N GLU A 300 2.23 -33.95 -23.42
CA GLU A 300 0.98 -34.48 -24.03
C GLU A 300 0.77 -33.94 -25.44
N ALA A 301 1.09 -32.67 -25.70
CA ALA A 301 0.91 -32.02 -26.97
C ALA A 301 1.60 -32.75 -28.15
N LYS A 302 2.69 -33.49 -27.87
CA LYS A 302 3.46 -34.24 -28.88
C LYS A 302 2.77 -35.50 -29.34
N SER A 303 1.79 -36.03 -28.63
CA SER A 303 1.11 -37.30 -28.90
C SER A 303 -0.33 -37.15 -29.38
N VAL A 304 -0.86 -35.94 -29.50
CA VAL A 304 -2.26 -35.70 -29.89
C VAL A 304 -2.39 -35.70 -31.40
N GLU A 305 -3.31 -36.55 -31.92
CA GLU A 305 -3.65 -36.57 -33.32
C GLU A 305 -4.37 -35.30 -33.81
N LEU A 306 -4.11 -34.94 -35.05
CA LEU A 306 -4.80 -33.83 -35.72
C LEU A 306 -6.23 -34.24 -36.07
N THR A 307 -7.18 -33.39 -35.78
CA THR A 307 -8.61 -33.59 -36.12
C THR A 307 -9.15 -32.42 -36.90
N GLU A 308 -10.12 -32.71 -37.79
CA GLU A 308 -10.85 -31.67 -38.53
C GLU A 308 -11.89 -31.00 -37.61
N TRP A 309 -11.89 -29.69 -37.64
CA TRP A 309 -12.90 -28.84 -37.04
C TRP A 309 -13.61 -28.08 -38.14
N ILE A 310 -14.87 -28.46 -38.42
CA ILE A 310 -15.70 -27.80 -39.40
C ILE A 310 -16.26 -26.53 -38.76
N TRP A 311 -16.08 -25.40 -39.45
CA TRP A 311 -16.57 -24.10 -38.99
C TRP A 311 -17.73 -23.57 -39.83
N ILE A 312 -17.69 -23.74 -41.15
CA ILE A 312 -18.77 -23.38 -42.07
C ILE A 312 -19.08 -24.63 -42.89
N ASP A 313 -20.34 -25.05 -42.93
CA ASP A 313 -20.84 -26.14 -43.73
C ASP A 313 -22.25 -25.76 -44.26
N ASP A 314 -23.30 -26.43 -43.84
CA ASP A 314 -24.71 -26.16 -44.24
C ASP A 314 -25.26 -24.80 -43.76
N ALA A 315 -24.57 -24.17 -42.82
CA ALA A 315 -24.94 -22.89 -42.23
C ALA A 315 -23.71 -22.09 -41.71
N LEU A 316 -23.90 -20.84 -41.45
CA LEU A 316 -22.88 -20.02 -40.76
C LEU A 316 -22.85 -20.35 -39.29
N PRO A 317 -21.66 -20.31 -38.66
CA PRO A 317 -21.53 -20.51 -37.21
C PRO A 317 -22.24 -19.42 -36.41
N GLU A 318 -22.67 -19.75 -35.21
CA GLU A 318 -23.21 -18.75 -34.26
C GLU A 318 -22.17 -17.69 -33.90
N GLY A 319 -22.63 -16.46 -33.64
CA GLY A 319 -21.79 -15.37 -33.16
C GLY A 319 -20.90 -14.71 -34.21
N VAL A 320 -21.10 -14.99 -35.51
CA VAL A 320 -20.40 -14.30 -36.60
C VAL A 320 -21.30 -13.25 -37.26
N VAL A 321 -20.66 -12.25 -37.87
CA VAL A 321 -21.34 -11.23 -38.68
C VAL A 321 -21.04 -11.50 -40.13
N PRO A 322 -22.03 -11.94 -40.94
CA PRO A 322 -21.84 -12.13 -42.35
C PRO A 322 -21.92 -10.83 -43.14
N LEU A 323 -21.05 -10.68 -44.15
CA LEU A 323 -20.97 -9.54 -45.04
C LEU A 323 -20.68 -9.99 -46.47
N GLY A 324 -21.08 -9.18 -47.46
CA GLY A 324 -20.75 -9.42 -48.86
C GLY A 324 -20.96 -8.19 -49.72
N ASN A 325 -20.23 -8.11 -50.84
CA ASN A 325 -20.44 -7.07 -51.85
C ASN A 325 -21.18 -7.66 -53.09
N GLY A 326 -22.16 -6.91 -53.61
CA GLY A 326 -22.94 -7.29 -54.79
C GLY A 326 -24.19 -8.13 -54.49
N GLY A 327 -25.37 -7.52 -54.69
CA GLY A 327 -26.69 -8.18 -54.66
C GLY A 327 -27.23 -8.50 -53.27
N GLY A 328 -27.89 -7.58 -52.65
CA GLY A 328 -28.83 -7.64 -51.52
C GLY A 328 -28.53 -8.68 -50.42
N GLY A 329 -28.09 -8.27 -49.24
CA GLY A 329 -27.99 -9.11 -48.05
C GLY A 329 -26.56 -9.50 -47.63
N THR A 330 -26.45 -10.60 -46.88
CA THR A 330 -25.20 -11.08 -46.26
C THR A 330 -24.11 -11.57 -47.19
N GLY A 331 -24.40 -11.65 -48.55
CA GLY A 331 -23.46 -12.17 -49.53
C GLY A 331 -23.36 -13.71 -49.57
N PHE A 332 -23.87 -14.44 -48.59
CA PHE A 332 -23.93 -15.90 -48.58
C PHE A 332 -25.23 -16.36 -49.19
N GLN A 333 -25.14 -17.18 -50.26
CA GLN A 333 -26.25 -17.84 -50.90
C GLN A 333 -26.07 -19.36 -50.72
N PHE A 334 -26.76 -19.92 -49.73
CA PHE A 334 -26.80 -21.37 -49.56
C PHE A 334 -27.74 -22.00 -50.57
N VAL A 335 -27.24 -23.04 -51.24
CA VAL A 335 -27.94 -23.77 -52.30
C VAL A 335 -27.85 -25.29 -52.07
N SER A 336 -28.87 -26.03 -52.51
CA SER A 336 -28.94 -27.49 -52.37
C SER A 336 -29.29 -28.16 -53.66
N GLY A 337 -28.96 -29.48 -53.82
CA GLY A 337 -29.17 -30.27 -55.03
C GLY A 337 -30.62 -30.31 -55.49
N PRO A 338 -30.96 -30.88 -56.68
CA PRO A 338 -30.08 -31.54 -57.67
C PRO A 338 -29.35 -30.57 -58.61
N ASP A 339 -29.76 -29.30 -58.69
CA ASP A 339 -29.23 -28.32 -59.65
C ASP A 339 -27.91 -27.67 -59.24
N HIS A 340 -27.50 -27.86 -57.98
CA HIS A 340 -26.29 -27.27 -57.44
C HIS A 340 -25.39 -28.32 -56.73
N PRO A 341 -24.08 -28.31 -57.01
CA PRO A 341 -23.15 -29.25 -56.39
C PRO A 341 -23.04 -29.00 -54.89
N VAL A 342 -23.07 -30.08 -54.08
CA VAL A 342 -22.84 -30.10 -52.64
C VAL A 342 -21.77 -31.14 -52.34
N PHE A 343 -20.79 -30.84 -51.50
CA PHE A 343 -19.71 -31.75 -51.09
C PHE A 343 -20.04 -32.46 -49.78
N SER A 344 -20.52 -31.71 -48.80
CA SER A 344 -20.79 -32.18 -47.44
C SER A 344 -22.17 -31.69 -46.99
N GLY A 345 -22.88 -32.48 -46.18
CA GLY A 345 -24.19 -32.11 -45.66
C GLY A 345 -25.26 -31.94 -46.70
N GLU A 346 -26.10 -30.93 -46.58
CA GLU A 346 -27.25 -30.66 -47.43
C GLU A 346 -27.07 -29.46 -48.38
N LYS A 347 -26.12 -28.53 -48.04
CA LYS A 347 -25.98 -27.24 -48.74
C LYS A 347 -24.54 -26.87 -48.97
N SER A 348 -24.28 -26.26 -50.12
CA SER A 348 -23.05 -25.46 -50.35
C SER A 348 -23.38 -23.98 -50.44
N HIS A 349 -22.41 -23.09 -50.27
CA HIS A 349 -22.64 -21.68 -50.53
C HIS A 349 -22.05 -21.24 -51.85
N ARG A 350 -22.88 -20.58 -52.67
CA ARG A 350 -22.61 -20.22 -54.06
C ARG A 350 -22.38 -18.71 -54.19
N ARG A 351 -21.45 -18.34 -55.07
CA ARG A 351 -21.34 -16.98 -55.55
C ARG A 351 -21.09 -16.95 -57.05
N SER A 352 -21.81 -16.03 -57.74
CA SER A 352 -21.56 -15.67 -59.11
C SER A 352 -21.26 -14.19 -59.22
N SER A 353 -20.24 -13.78 -59.96
CA SER A 353 -19.85 -12.38 -60.10
C SER A 353 -19.26 -12.09 -61.50
N GLU A 354 -19.51 -10.85 -61.96
CA GLU A 354 -18.73 -10.17 -62.98
C GLU A 354 -17.77 -9.21 -62.28
N GLY A 355 -16.46 -9.39 -62.49
CA GLY A 355 -15.42 -8.74 -61.68
C GLY A 355 -15.25 -9.36 -60.29
N ARG A 356 -14.83 -8.56 -59.33
CA ARG A 356 -14.53 -9.01 -57.98
C ARG A 356 -15.80 -9.25 -57.15
N GLY A 357 -15.99 -10.48 -56.71
CA GLY A 357 -17.03 -10.90 -55.78
C GLY A 357 -16.46 -11.44 -54.49
N GLN A 358 -17.03 -11.04 -53.36
CA GLN A 358 -16.60 -11.49 -52.01
C GLN A 358 -17.79 -11.70 -51.10
N HIS A 359 -17.72 -12.74 -50.29
CA HIS A 359 -18.55 -12.92 -49.10
C HIS A 359 -17.65 -13.39 -47.94
N LEU A 360 -17.97 -12.99 -46.73
CA LEU A 360 -17.14 -13.23 -45.59
C LEU A 360 -17.94 -13.28 -44.28
N VAL A 361 -17.36 -13.89 -43.29
CA VAL A 361 -17.80 -13.81 -41.90
C VAL A 361 -16.73 -13.08 -41.10
N GLN A 362 -17.15 -12.32 -40.07
CA GLN A 362 -16.24 -11.63 -39.15
C GLN A 362 -16.79 -11.59 -37.73
N ASN A 363 -15.96 -11.13 -36.79
CA ASN A 363 -16.30 -10.95 -35.37
C ASN A 363 -16.72 -12.25 -34.67
N ALA A 364 -16.11 -13.37 -35.03
CA ALA A 364 -16.40 -14.67 -34.44
C ALA A 364 -16.19 -14.69 -32.95
N LYS A 365 -17.18 -15.21 -32.24
CA LYS A 365 -17.16 -15.39 -30.77
C LYS A 365 -17.69 -16.78 -30.42
N PRO A 366 -16.84 -17.74 -29.97
CA PRO A 366 -15.39 -17.61 -29.77
C PRO A 366 -14.61 -17.59 -31.08
N PRO A 367 -13.42 -16.98 -31.15
CA PRO A 367 -12.56 -17.06 -32.34
C PRO A 367 -11.95 -18.46 -32.50
N LEU A 368 -11.59 -18.85 -33.73
CA LEU A 368 -10.81 -20.08 -33.98
C LEU A 368 -9.36 -19.85 -33.51
N ARG A 369 -8.81 -20.80 -32.77
CA ARG A 369 -7.42 -20.75 -32.33
C ARG A 369 -6.50 -21.49 -33.25
N VAL A 370 -5.33 -20.94 -33.51
CA VAL A 370 -4.27 -21.49 -34.34
C VAL A 370 -3.15 -22.01 -33.41
N ASP A 371 -2.68 -23.22 -33.67
CA ASP A 371 -1.45 -23.80 -33.15
C ASP A 371 -0.39 -23.97 -34.27
N ASP A 372 0.79 -24.48 -33.91
CA ASP A 372 1.92 -24.61 -34.85
C ASP A 372 1.64 -25.52 -36.05
N ASN A 373 0.69 -26.44 -35.93
CA ASN A 373 0.35 -27.43 -36.97
C ASN A 373 -1.01 -27.17 -37.63
N THR A 374 -1.64 -26.04 -37.29
CA THR A 374 -2.97 -25.71 -37.85
C THR A 374 -2.90 -25.54 -39.34
N ARG A 375 -3.77 -26.26 -40.04
CA ARG A 375 -4.05 -26.10 -41.47
C ARG A 375 -5.48 -25.64 -41.65
N LEU A 376 -5.67 -24.65 -42.50
CA LEU A 376 -6.96 -24.07 -42.83
C LEU A 376 -7.44 -24.74 -44.12
N PHE A 377 -8.66 -25.23 -44.18
CA PHE A 377 -9.15 -25.92 -45.36
C PHE A 377 -10.56 -25.48 -45.73
N THR A 378 -10.88 -25.62 -47.00
CA THR A 378 -12.25 -25.55 -47.57
C THR A 378 -12.31 -26.38 -48.83
N TYR A 379 -13.51 -26.81 -49.25
CA TYR A 379 -13.74 -27.41 -50.53
C TYR A 379 -14.29 -26.37 -51.49
N VAL A 380 -13.86 -26.44 -52.75
CA VAL A 380 -14.27 -25.52 -53.79
C VAL A 380 -14.68 -26.31 -55.05
N PHE A 381 -15.75 -25.87 -55.65
CA PHE A 381 -16.18 -26.37 -57.01
C PHE A 381 -16.30 -25.16 -57.93
N LEU A 382 -15.56 -25.19 -59.03
CA LEU A 382 -15.60 -24.17 -60.08
C LEU A 382 -16.59 -24.60 -61.17
N ASP A 383 -17.57 -23.73 -61.48
CA ASP A 383 -18.55 -24.02 -62.51
C ASP A 383 -17.87 -24.12 -63.85
N PRO A 384 -17.93 -25.32 -64.54
CA PRO A 384 -17.27 -25.50 -65.84
C PRO A 384 -17.86 -24.65 -66.94
N LYS A 385 -19.11 -24.16 -66.79
CA LYS A 385 -19.77 -23.30 -67.80
C LYS A 385 -19.43 -21.82 -67.61
N ASN A 386 -19.04 -21.45 -66.40
CA ASN A 386 -18.67 -20.07 -66.02
C ASN A 386 -17.54 -20.08 -65.02
N PRO A 387 -16.31 -20.49 -65.36
CA PRO A 387 -15.21 -20.57 -64.40
C PRO A 387 -14.68 -19.17 -64.00
N PRO A 388 -14.22 -19.00 -62.77
CA PRO A 388 -13.56 -17.76 -62.33
C PRO A 388 -12.17 -17.64 -62.97
N LYS A 389 -11.60 -16.42 -62.98
CA LYS A 389 -10.19 -16.18 -63.33
C LYS A 389 -9.25 -16.26 -62.11
N GLN A 390 -9.78 -15.99 -60.93
CA GLN A 390 -9.05 -16.08 -59.69
C GLN A 390 -9.99 -16.45 -58.55
N ILE A 391 -9.50 -17.27 -57.61
CA ILE A 391 -10.12 -17.45 -56.29
C ILE A 391 -9.10 -17.09 -55.20
N MET A 392 -9.59 -16.53 -54.10
CA MET A 392 -8.77 -16.09 -52.95
C MET A 392 -9.45 -16.41 -51.63
N LEU A 393 -8.69 -16.97 -50.70
CA LEU A 393 -9.09 -17.13 -49.30
C LEU A 393 -8.36 -16.10 -48.43
N GLN A 394 -9.07 -15.55 -47.44
CA GLN A 394 -8.53 -14.56 -46.56
C GLN A 394 -9.00 -14.82 -45.10
N TRP A 395 -8.17 -14.51 -44.15
CA TRP A 395 -8.47 -14.68 -42.74
C TRP A 395 -8.22 -13.38 -42.01
N ASN A 396 -9.02 -13.11 -40.96
CA ASN A 396 -8.86 -11.94 -40.07
C ASN A 396 -8.40 -12.43 -38.71
N ASP A 397 -7.32 -11.83 -38.18
CA ASP A 397 -6.76 -12.14 -36.85
C ASP A 397 -7.31 -11.25 -35.71
N GLY A 398 -8.35 -10.47 -36.00
CA GLY A 398 -8.91 -9.46 -35.12
C GLY A 398 -8.26 -8.08 -35.28
N LYS A 399 -7.16 -7.99 -36.04
CA LYS A 399 -6.42 -6.74 -36.30
C LYS A 399 -6.42 -6.39 -37.78
N SER A 400 -6.21 -7.37 -38.65
CA SER A 400 -6.12 -7.17 -40.09
C SER A 400 -6.62 -8.36 -40.88
N TRP A 401 -6.87 -8.16 -42.19
CA TRP A 401 -7.15 -9.17 -43.20
C TRP A 401 -5.89 -9.55 -43.99
N ASP A 402 -4.70 -9.22 -43.57
CA ASP A 402 -3.44 -9.41 -44.31
C ASP A 402 -2.89 -10.84 -44.22
N HIS A 403 -3.79 -11.81 -44.27
CA HIS A 403 -3.57 -13.25 -44.28
C HIS A 403 -4.30 -13.82 -45.49
N ARG A 404 -3.63 -13.89 -46.70
CA ARG A 404 -4.29 -14.23 -47.96
C ARG A 404 -3.51 -15.22 -48.79
N VAL A 405 -4.27 -16.09 -49.43
CA VAL A 405 -3.78 -16.96 -50.52
C VAL A 405 -4.71 -16.90 -51.69
N TYR A 406 -4.19 -17.15 -52.90
CA TYR A 406 -5.00 -17.20 -54.12
C TYR A 406 -4.49 -18.22 -55.11
N TRP A 407 -5.42 -18.61 -56.04
CA TRP A 407 -5.17 -19.48 -57.17
C TRP A 407 -5.67 -18.80 -58.44
N GLY A 408 -4.97 -19.04 -59.58
CA GLY A 408 -5.33 -18.47 -60.87
C GLY A 408 -4.58 -17.19 -61.24
N GLU A 409 -5.22 -16.35 -62.05
CA GLU A 409 -4.63 -15.11 -62.55
C GLU A 409 -4.55 -14.04 -61.45
N GLU A 410 -3.61 -13.12 -61.60
CA GLU A 410 -3.47 -11.98 -60.65
C GLU A 410 -4.45 -10.85 -61.01
N LYS A 411 -5.71 -10.94 -60.57
CA LYS A 411 -6.77 -9.94 -60.81
C LYS A 411 -7.10 -9.11 -59.55
N ILE A 412 -6.84 -9.66 -58.35
CA ILE A 412 -7.14 -9.02 -57.05
C ILE A 412 -5.84 -8.60 -56.42
N GLY A 413 -5.55 -7.29 -56.45
CA GLY A 413 -4.27 -6.71 -56.03
C GLY A 413 -4.15 -6.42 -54.52
N TRP A 414 -4.90 -7.08 -53.62
CA TRP A 414 -4.84 -6.85 -52.18
C TRP A 414 -3.62 -7.51 -51.54
N GLY A 415 -2.86 -6.74 -50.79
CA GLY A 415 -1.64 -7.18 -50.12
C GLY A 415 -0.40 -7.16 -51.02
N LYS A 416 0.74 -7.60 -50.50
CA LYS A 416 2.02 -7.66 -51.23
C LYS A 416 2.32 -9.09 -51.66
N GLU A 417 2.52 -9.28 -52.97
CA GLU A 417 2.82 -10.58 -53.53
C GLU A 417 4.05 -11.26 -52.92
N GLY A 418 3.97 -12.56 -52.71
CA GLY A 418 5.03 -13.38 -52.13
C GLY A 418 5.15 -13.25 -50.58
N THR A 419 4.25 -12.51 -49.92
CA THR A 419 4.20 -12.38 -48.47
C THR A 419 2.95 -13.06 -47.88
N ALA A 420 2.87 -13.08 -46.54
CA ALA A 420 1.68 -13.55 -45.82
C ALA A 420 0.40 -12.78 -46.21
N SER A 421 0.52 -11.52 -46.64
CA SER A 421 -0.61 -10.69 -47.03
C SER A 421 -1.16 -11.00 -48.41
N ARG A 422 -0.39 -11.69 -49.27
CA ARG A 422 -0.82 -12.22 -50.58
C ARG A 422 0.18 -13.25 -51.06
N ARG A 423 -0.27 -14.51 -51.23
CA ARG A 423 0.58 -15.60 -51.70
C ARG A 423 -0.16 -16.39 -52.81
N ASN A 424 0.51 -16.56 -53.97
CA ASN A 424 0.03 -17.43 -55.04
C ASN A 424 0.31 -18.90 -54.69
N LEU A 425 -0.70 -19.75 -54.76
CA LEU A 425 -0.58 -21.21 -54.56
C LEU A 425 -0.71 -22.03 -55.84
N GLY A 426 -0.72 -21.37 -57.01
CA GLY A 426 -0.71 -22.04 -58.30
C GLY A 426 -1.92 -21.78 -59.17
N PRO A 427 -2.14 -22.62 -60.20
CA PRO A 427 -3.28 -22.49 -61.10
C PRO A 427 -4.61 -22.74 -60.36
N LEU A 428 -5.69 -22.32 -60.99
CA LEU A 428 -7.04 -22.67 -60.53
C LEU A 428 -7.22 -24.19 -60.40
N PRO A 429 -7.99 -24.66 -59.40
CA PRO A 429 -8.46 -26.04 -59.33
C PRO A 429 -9.21 -26.44 -60.59
N LYS A 430 -9.28 -27.74 -60.87
CA LYS A 430 -10.01 -28.25 -62.01
C LYS A 430 -11.51 -27.94 -61.90
N ALA A 431 -12.07 -27.34 -62.89
CA ALA A 431 -13.50 -27.04 -62.95
C ALA A 431 -14.34 -28.31 -63.12
N GLY A 432 -15.53 -28.33 -62.51
CA GLY A 432 -16.49 -29.42 -62.60
C GLY A 432 -16.29 -30.56 -61.60
N GLU A 433 -15.35 -30.40 -60.64
CA GLU A 433 -15.15 -31.33 -59.54
C GLU A 433 -14.88 -30.60 -58.25
N TRP A 434 -15.16 -31.21 -57.10
CA TRP A 434 -14.83 -30.69 -55.79
C TRP A 434 -13.34 -30.90 -55.51
N VAL A 435 -12.66 -29.81 -55.14
CA VAL A 435 -11.24 -29.82 -54.80
C VAL A 435 -11.06 -29.29 -53.39
N ARG A 436 -10.32 -30.02 -52.56
CA ARG A 436 -9.90 -29.53 -51.23
C ARG A 436 -8.76 -28.55 -51.40
N LEU A 437 -8.95 -27.34 -50.89
CA LEU A 437 -7.90 -26.36 -50.71
C LEU A 437 -7.43 -26.42 -49.23
N GLU A 438 -6.14 -26.59 -49.03
CA GLU A 438 -5.57 -26.66 -47.68
C GLU A 438 -4.33 -25.76 -47.59
N VAL A 439 -4.27 -24.95 -46.53
CA VAL A 439 -3.26 -23.90 -46.33
C VAL A 439 -2.69 -24.01 -44.94
N SER A 440 -1.38 -24.11 -44.77
CA SER A 440 -0.75 -23.98 -43.47
C SER A 440 -1.01 -22.56 -42.90
N ALA A 441 -1.58 -22.45 -41.70
CA ALA A 441 -1.85 -21.19 -41.07
C ALA A 441 -0.55 -20.33 -40.92
N GLN A 442 0.56 -20.99 -40.61
CA GLN A 442 1.86 -20.32 -40.49
C GLN A 442 2.31 -19.69 -41.83
N SER A 443 1.97 -20.31 -42.97
CA SER A 443 2.36 -19.80 -44.29
C SER A 443 1.69 -18.48 -44.68
N VAL A 444 0.61 -18.15 -44.02
CA VAL A 444 -0.12 -16.86 -44.12
C VAL A 444 0.09 -15.94 -42.90
N GLY A 445 1.12 -16.20 -42.09
CA GLY A 445 1.48 -15.35 -40.95
C GLY A 445 0.60 -15.54 -39.71
N LEU A 446 -0.20 -16.59 -39.64
CA LEU A 446 -0.97 -16.98 -38.47
C LEU A 446 -0.19 -18.06 -37.72
N GLY A 447 0.62 -17.65 -36.74
CA GLY A 447 1.41 -18.54 -35.88
C GLY A 447 0.63 -19.05 -34.68
N ALA A 448 1.28 -19.91 -33.87
CA ALA A 448 0.70 -20.41 -32.63
C ALA A 448 0.22 -19.27 -31.70
N GLY A 449 -1.00 -19.42 -31.20
CA GLY A 449 -1.66 -18.41 -30.37
C GLY A 449 -2.44 -17.34 -31.14
N SER A 450 -2.31 -17.26 -32.46
CA SER A 450 -3.16 -16.41 -33.28
C SER A 450 -4.63 -16.84 -33.16
N GLN A 451 -5.53 -15.88 -33.35
CA GLN A 451 -6.97 -16.09 -33.31
C GLN A 451 -7.57 -15.69 -34.66
N ILE A 452 -8.38 -16.53 -35.24
CA ILE A 452 -9.11 -16.20 -36.47
C ILE A 452 -10.51 -15.75 -36.07
N THR A 453 -10.81 -14.49 -36.35
CA THR A 453 -12.10 -13.84 -36.07
C THR A 453 -12.95 -13.70 -37.34
N GLY A 454 -12.38 -13.95 -38.51
CA GLY A 454 -13.07 -13.85 -39.80
C GLY A 454 -12.47 -14.68 -40.88
N TRP A 455 -13.30 -15.07 -41.87
CA TRP A 455 -12.94 -15.83 -43.05
C TRP A 455 -13.65 -15.26 -44.28
N ALA A 456 -12.92 -15.00 -45.34
CA ALA A 456 -13.47 -14.46 -46.59
C ALA A 456 -13.19 -15.38 -47.76
N PHE A 457 -14.21 -15.56 -48.58
CA PHE A 457 -14.22 -16.27 -49.88
C PHE A 457 -14.34 -15.21 -50.96
N THR A 458 -13.33 -15.10 -51.81
CA THR A 458 -13.26 -14.05 -52.83
C THR A 458 -12.97 -14.68 -54.17
N GLN A 459 -13.56 -14.14 -55.23
CA GLN A 459 -13.35 -14.57 -56.62
C GLN A 459 -13.28 -13.35 -57.54
N PHE A 460 -12.71 -13.57 -58.73
CA PHE A 460 -12.78 -12.63 -59.83
C PHE A 460 -13.41 -13.32 -61.01
N ASP A 461 -14.54 -12.82 -61.49
CA ASP A 461 -15.47 -13.39 -62.43
C ASP A 461 -16.03 -14.78 -62.04
N GLY A 462 -16.92 -15.33 -62.83
CA GLY A 462 -17.37 -16.70 -62.78
C GLY A 462 -18.32 -17.05 -61.64
N THR A 463 -18.61 -18.37 -61.57
CA THR A 463 -19.43 -18.97 -60.50
C THR A 463 -18.61 -19.99 -59.73
N VAL A 464 -18.62 -19.82 -58.38
CA VAL A 464 -17.87 -20.68 -57.46
C VAL A 464 -18.81 -21.17 -56.37
N TYR A 465 -18.69 -22.45 -56.04
CA TYR A 465 -19.33 -23.07 -54.89
C TYR A 465 -18.25 -23.39 -53.88
N TRP A 466 -18.54 -23.11 -52.63
CA TRP A 466 -17.69 -23.39 -51.50
C TRP A 466 -18.43 -24.26 -50.50
N ASP A 467 -17.71 -25.14 -49.84
CA ASP A 467 -18.30 -26.05 -48.88
C ASP A 467 -17.29 -26.47 -47.81
N LYS A 468 -17.76 -26.90 -46.66
CA LYS A 468 -17.00 -27.50 -45.58
C LYS A 468 -15.68 -26.79 -45.31
N ALA A 469 -15.77 -25.54 -44.81
CA ALA A 469 -14.59 -24.78 -44.41
C ALA A 469 -14.30 -24.93 -42.92
N GLY A 470 -13.00 -25.05 -42.60
CA GLY A 470 -12.60 -25.25 -41.22
C GLY A 470 -11.09 -25.34 -41.04
N LEU A 471 -10.68 -25.94 -39.97
CA LEU A 471 -9.27 -26.14 -39.67
C LEU A 471 -8.98 -27.58 -39.24
N VAL A 472 -7.77 -28.02 -39.55
CA VAL A 472 -7.16 -29.23 -38.99
C VAL A 472 -6.20 -28.80 -37.91
N ALA A 473 -6.53 -29.18 -36.68
CA ALA A 473 -5.71 -28.84 -35.49
C ALA A 473 -5.80 -29.95 -34.44
N ARG A 474 -4.94 -29.92 -33.50
CA ARG A 474 -5.02 -30.84 -32.36
C ARG A 474 -6.07 -30.38 -31.35
N LYS A 475 -6.68 -31.30 -30.64
CA LYS A 475 -7.49 -30.97 -29.45
C LYS A 475 -6.59 -30.49 -28.31
N LYS A 476 -7.07 -29.49 -27.56
CA LYS A 476 -6.42 -29.17 -26.28
C LYS A 476 -6.41 -30.38 -25.38
N THR A 477 -5.23 -30.67 -24.81
CA THR A 477 -5.09 -31.69 -23.79
C THR A 477 -5.77 -31.26 -22.49
N GLU A 478 -5.99 -32.19 -21.55
CA GLU A 478 -6.57 -31.89 -20.27
C GLU A 478 -5.65 -31.00 -19.44
N ALA A 479 -4.33 -31.22 -19.54
CA ALA A 479 -3.32 -30.37 -18.91
C ALA A 479 -3.36 -28.92 -19.43
N GLU A 480 -3.58 -28.70 -20.74
CA GLU A 480 -3.73 -27.36 -21.30
C GLU A 480 -4.99 -26.64 -20.80
N LYS A 481 -6.10 -27.34 -20.65
CA LYS A 481 -7.33 -26.75 -20.08
C LYS A 481 -7.12 -26.35 -18.61
N GLN A 482 -6.49 -27.20 -17.83
CA GLN A 482 -6.17 -26.90 -16.43
C GLN A 482 -5.17 -25.74 -16.31
N LEU A 483 -4.20 -25.66 -17.22
CA LEU A 483 -3.25 -24.55 -17.31
C LEU A 483 -3.96 -23.20 -17.58
N ASP A 484 -4.94 -23.18 -18.47
CA ASP A 484 -5.75 -21.97 -18.72
C ASP A 484 -6.53 -21.55 -17.45
N VAL A 485 -7.07 -22.50 -16.69
CA VAL A 485 -7.77 -22.22 -15.41
C VAL A 485 -6.81 -21.62 -14.38
N VAL A 486 -5.62 -22.20 -14.22
CA VAL A 486 -4.60 -21.71 -13.27
C VAL A 486 -4.14 -20.30 -13.65
N ARG A 487 -3.88 -20.06 -14.94
CA ARG A 487 -3.54 -18.71 -15.44
C ARG A 487 -4.64 -17.69 -15.21
N GLY A 488 -5.90 -18.10 -15.41
CA GLY A 488 -7.05 -17.25 -15.08
C GLY A 488 -7.11 -16.88 -13.59
N ARG A 489 -6.80 -17.82 -12.69
CA ARG A 489 -6.73 -17.57 -11.25
C ARG A 489 -5.57 -16.65 -10.88
N LEU A 490 -4.39 -16.83 -11.48
CA LEU A 490 -3.24 -15.95 -11.29
C LEU A 490 -3.55 -14.52 -11.75
N ALA A 491 -4.15 -14.35 -12.92
CA ALA A 491 -4.53 -13.05 -13.45
C ALA A 491 -5.54 -12.34 -12.52
N LYS A 492 -6.53 -13.06 -12.01
CA LYS A 492 -7.49 -12.55 -11.04
C LYS A 492 -6.80 -12.13 -9.74
N LEU A 493 -5.94 -13.00 -9.18
CA LEU A 493 -5.19 -12.69 -7.97
C LEU A 493 -4.33 -11.42 -8.15
N GLU A 494 -3.62 -11.28 -9.26
CA GLU A 494 -2.79 -10.09 -9.56
C GLU A 494 -3.62 -8.81 -9.72
N ALA A 495 -4.85 -8.91 -10.20
CA ALA A 495 -5.78 -7.78 -10.28
C ALA A 495 -6.32 -7.36 -8.91
N GLU A 496 -6.45 -8.30 -7.98
CA GLU A 496 -6.94 -8.08 -6.62
C GLU A 496 -5.85 -7.62 -5.63
N VAL A 497 -4.57 -7.63 -6.03
CA VAL A 497 -3.48 -7.13 -5.18
C VAL A 497 -3.66 -5.63 -4.94
N PRO A 498 -3.77 -5.20 -3.67
CA PRO A 498 -3.95 -3.78 -3.34
C PRO A 498 -2.74 -2.95 -3.74
N THR A 499 -3.01 -1.70 -4.12
CA THR A 499 -1.98 -0.69 -4.39
C THR A 499 -1.97 0.30 -3.23
N THR A 500 -0.82 0.53 -2.61
CA THR A 500 -0.66 1.48 -1.50
C THR A 500 0.37 2.55 -1.81
N MET A 501 0.20 3.72 -1.22
CA MET A 501 1.13 4.84 -1.38
C MET A 501 2.37 4.64 -0.52
N VAL A 502 3.52 4.99 -1.07
CA VAL A 502 4.83 4.90 -0.42
C VAL A 502 5.63 6.16 -0.70
N MET A 503 6.76 6.34 -0.03
CA MET A 503 7.72 7.37 -0.39
C MET A 503 8.58 6.95 -1.58
N GLY A 504 9.21 7.95 -2.20
CA GLY A 504 10.18 7.80 -3.27
C GLY A 504 10.81 9.14 -3.57
N GLU A 505 11.94 9.13 -4.26
CA GLU A 505 12.71 10.34 -4.56
C GLU A 505 12.67 10.67 -6.05
N LYS A 506 12.51 11.95 -6.35
CA LYS A 506 12.62 12.50 -7.70
C LYS A 506 14.08 12.65 -8.10
N SER A 507 14.40 12.36 -9.34
CA SER A 507 15.71 12.63 -9.93
C SER A 507 15.57 13.47 -11.21
N PRO A 508 16.23 14.63 -11.32
CA PRO A 508 17.06 15.28 -10.31
C PRO A 508 16.23 15.78 -9.11
N PRO A 509 16.87 16.00 -7.95
CA PRO A 509 16.21 16.52 -6.76
C PRO A 509 15.53 17.88 -7.00
N ARG A 510 14.42 18.11 -6.32
CA ARG A 510 13.70 19.39 -6.36
C ARG A 510 14.46 20.43 -5.52
N LYS A 511 14.67 21.62 -6.08
CA LYS A 511 15.16 22.76 -5.32
C LYS A 511 14.13 23.23 -4.30
N THR A 512 14.59 23.64 -3.14
CA THR A 512 13.74 24.15 -2.07
C THR A 512 14.12 25.60 -1.77
N PHE A 513 13.12 26.46 -1.69
CA PHE A 513 13.25 27.87 -1.36
C PHE A 513 12.43 28.21 -0.13
N VAL A 514 12.85 29.22 0.62
CA VAL A 514 12.01 29.81 1.66
C VAL A 514 10.81 30.48 1.00
N LEU A 515 9.59 30.16 1.45
CA LEU A 515 8.37 30.75 0.92
C LEU A 515 8.00 32.02 1.72
N ASN A 516 7.79 33.14 1.03
CA ASN A 516 7.37 34.38 1.65
C ASN A 516 5.99 34.20 2.31
N ARG A 517 5.93 34.37 3.64
CA ARG A 517 4.72 34.14 4.47
C ARG A 517 4.09 32.77 4.25
N GLY A 518 4.87 31.76 3.88
CA GLY A 518 4.37 30.40 3.65
C GLY A 518 3.54 30.21 2.40
N GLN A 519 3.50 31.18 1.47
CA GLN A 519 2.68 31.13 0.26
C GLN A 519 3.38 30.31 -0.82
N TYR A 520 2.68 29.27 -1.34
CA TYR A 520 3.23 28.31 -2.30
C TYR A 520 3.74 28.94 -3.61
N ASP A 521 3.13 30.05 -4.04
CA ASP A 521 3.41 30.77 -5.29
C ASP A 521 4.41 31.92 -5.11
N GLN A 522 4.95 32.13 -3.90
CA GLN A 522 5.89 33.22 -3.59
C GLN A 522 7.22 32.71 -3.03
N PRO A 523 8.00 31.91 -3.79
CA PRO A 523 9.34 31.54 -3.36
C PRO A 523 10.24 32.78 -3.25
N SER A 524 11.04 32.86 -2.20
CA SER A 524 12.08 33.88 -2.05
C SER A 524 13.33 33.52 -2.87
N GLU A 525 14.35 34.37 -2.85
CA GLU A 525 15.66 34.10 -3.46
C GLU A 525 16.54 33.15 -2.59
N VAL A 526 16.10 32.81 -1.38
CA VAL A 526 16.86 31.99 -0.44
C VAL A 526 16.63 30.51 -0.74
N GLU A 527 17.58 29.90 -1.47
CA GLU A 527 17.62 28.44 -1.67
C GLU A 527 18.18 27.76 -0.41
N VAL A 528 17.55 26.67 0.03
CA VAL A 528 17.94 25.90 1.20
C VAL A 528 18.10 24.43 0.87
N GLY A 529 19.01 23.76 1.59
CA GLY A 529 19.18 22.30 1.58
C GLY A 529 18.71 21.68 2.90
N ALA A 530 18.90 20.37 3.04
CA ALA A 530 18.53 19.61 4.23
C ALA A 530 19.27 20.11 5.48
N GLY A 531 18.51 20.43 6.53
CA GLY A 531 19.01 20.91 7.80
C GLY A 531 18.11 20.60 8.97
N LEU A 532 18.59 20.94 10.17
CA LEU A 532 17.90 20.80 11.44
C LEU A 532 17.86 22.17 12.13
N PRO A 533 16.85 22.46 12.96
CA PRO A 533 16.92 23.58 13.87
C PRO A 533 18.16 23.51 14.75
N VAL A 534 18.96 24.60 14.79
CA VAL A 534 20.22 24.66 15.55
C VAL A 534 20.01 24.36 17.04
N ALA A 535 18.85 24.71 17.56
CA ALA A 535 18.49 24.41 18.96
C ALA A 535 18.48 22.91 19.27
N LEU A 536 18.17 22.06 18.28
CA LEU A 536 18.18 20.60 18.41
C LEU A 536 19.57 19.96 18.19
N GLY A 537 20.56 20.76 17.83
CA GLY A 537 21.92 20.32 17.58
C GLY A 537 22.34 20.49 16.11
N GLN A 538 23.55 20.02 15.82
CA GLN A 538 24.08 20.07 14.46
C GLN A 538 23.79 18.77 13.72
N TRP A 539 23.65 18.87 12.40
CA TRP A 539 23.57 17.67 11.53
C TRP A 539 24.89 16.88 11.61
N PRO A 540 24.84 15.59 11.95
CA PRO A 540 26.07 14.79 12.05
C PRO A 540 26.78 14.65 10.69
N ASP A 541 28.09 14.89 10.64
CA ASP A 541 28.88 14.88 9.38
C ASP A 541 28.89 13.53 8.68
N ASN A 542 28.71 12.44 9.41
CA ASN A 542 28.69 11.07 8.91
C ASN A 542 27.33 10.61 8.40
N LEU A 543 26.29 11.44 8.45
CA LEU A 543 24.95 11.12 7.97
C LEU A 543 24.65 11.81 6.65
N SER A 544 23.98 11.09 5.73
CA SER A 544 23.47 11.65 4.49
C SER A 544 22.46 12.76 4.76
N ARG A 545 22.44 13.80 3.92
CA ARG A 545 21.49 14.91 4.04
C ARG A 545 20.19 14.58 3.30
N ASP A 546 19.49 13.58 3.83
CA ASP A 546 18.23 13.05 3.32
C ASP A 546 17.37 12.52 4.48
N ARG A 547 16.23 11.91 4.17
CA ARG A 547 15.31 11.33 5.16
C ARG A 547 15.95 10.20 5.99
N LEU A 548 16.89 9.45 5.41
CA LEU A 548 17.60 8.39 6.13
C LEU A 548 18.56 8.97 7.17
N GLY A 549 19.28 10.03 6.82
CA GLY A 549 20.12 10.75 7.78
C GLY A 549 19.28 11.39 8.90
N LEU A 550 18.12 11.99 8.57
CA LEU A 550 17.18 12.52 9.55
C LEU A 550 16.74 11.42 10.53
N ALA A 551 16.28 10.28 10.04
CA ALA A 551 15.80 9.18 10.87
C ALA A 551 16.89 8.65 11.82
N LYS A 552 18.11 8.48 11.32
CA LYS A 552 19.26 8.06 12.12
C LYS A 552 19.65 9.09 13.18
N TRP A 553 19.56 10.38 12.86
CA TRP A 553 19.77 11.42 13.86
C TRP A 553 18.67 11.42 14.92
N MET A 554 17.40 11.29 14.53
CA MET A 554 16.27 11.23 15.48
C MET A 554 16.42 10.11 16.50
N THR A 555 16.96 8.97 16.10
CA THR A 555 17.15 7.81 16.97
C THR A 555 18.54 7.73 17.60
N SER A 556 19.36 8.76 17.40
CA SER A 556 20.69 8.84 18.04
C SER A 556 20.63 9.35 19.47
N GLY A 557 21.67 9.07 20.25
CA GLY A 557 21.83 9.61 21.60
C GLY A 557 22.05 11.13 21.66
N ALA A 558 22.28 11.79 20.52
CA ALA A 558 22.42 13.23 20.40
C ALA A 558 21.07 13.95 20.31
N ASN A 559 20.01 13.25 19.91
CA ASN A 559 18.66 13.82 19.83
C ASN A 559 18.07 13.98 21.24
N PRO A 560 17.60 15.20 21.61
CA PRO A 560 17.11 15.44 22.96
C PRO A 560 15.69 14.94 23.21
N LEU A 561 14.90 14.64 22.18
CA LEU A 561 13.45 14.54 22.26
C LEU A 561 12.87 13.16 21.94
N THR A 562 13.29 12.49 20.89
CA THR A 562 12.59 11.29 20.36
C THR A 562 12.37 10.22 21.43
N SER A 563 13.38 9.91 22.26
CA SER A 563 13.21 8.94 23.34
C SER A 563 12.26 9.43 24.44
N ARG A 564 12.33 10.70 24.81
CA ARG A 564 11.43 11.31 25.80
C ARG A 564 9.97 11.32 25.32
N VAL A 565 9.75 11.76 24.09
CA VAL A 565 8.40 11.81 23.47
C VAL A 565 7.81 10.42 23.40
N THR A 566 8.60 9.44 22.97
CA THR A 566 8.15 8.05 22.87
C THR A 566 7.75 7.49 24.23
N VAL A 567 8.62 7.56 25.24
CA VAL A 567 8.28 7.03 26.56
C VAL A 567 7.16 7.80 27.25
N ASN A 568 7.00 9.09 26.95
CA ASN A 568 5.87 9.87 27.44
C ASN A 568 4.53 9.43 26.83
N ARG A 569 4.51 9.07 25.55
CA ARG A 569 3.33 8.49 24.90
C ARG A 569 3.00 7.10 25.49
N LEU A 570 4.01 6.24 25.68
CA LEU A 570 3.81 4.94 26.35
C LEU A 570 3.28 5.13 27.79
N TRP A 571 3.78 6.11 28.52
CA TRP A 571 3.29 6.45 29.84
C TRP A 571 1.81 6.91 29.80
N GLN A 572 1.48 7.78 28.86
CA GLN A 572 0.11 8.25 28.68
C GLN A 572 -0.89 7.10 28.42
N MET A 573 -0.51 6.10 27.65
CA MET A 573 -1.36 4.93 27.38
C MET A 573 -1.78 4.20 28.65
N HIS A 574 -0.89 4.16 29.66
CA HIS A 574 -1.14 3.46 30.92
C HIS A 574 -1.73 4.36 32.03
N PHE A 575 -1.44 5.64 32.01
CA PHE A 575 -1.87 6.58 33.06
C PHE A 575 -2.92 7.60 32.60
N GLY A 576 -3.29 7.60 31.33
CA GLY A 576 -4.27 8.52 30.73
C GLY A 576 -3.70 9.92 30.48
N THR A 577 -2.58 10.27 31.10
CA THR A 577 -1.88 11.55 30.93
C THR A 577 -0.38 11.30 30.96
N GLY A 578 0.36 11.92 30.05
CA GLY A 578 1.83 11.84 30.03
C GLY A 578 2.49 12.53 31.22
N ILE A 579 3.75 12.23 31.51
CA ILE A 579 4.60 12.96 32.46
C ILE A 579 4.67 14.43 32.02
N VAL A 580 4.84 14.66 30.72
CA VAL A 580 4.53 15.92 30.02
C VAL A 580 3.12 15.80 29.49
N LYS A 581 2.20 16.64 29.93
CA LYS A 581 0.77 16.56 29.56
C LYS A 581 0.52 16.99 28.10
N SER A 582 1.24 18.01 27.63
CA SER A 582 1.22 18.47 26.24
C SER A 582 2.06 17.53 25.37
N VAL A 583 1.49 16.37 24.99
CA VAL A 583 2.22 15.25 24.38
C VAL A 583 2.85 15.58 23.02
N GLU A 584 2.28 16.56 22.32
CA GLU A 584 2.72 17.03 21.00
C GLU A 584 3.51 18.35 21.08
N ASP A 585 3.66 18.90 22.30
CA ASP A 585 4.37 20.14 22.53
C ASP A 585 5.21 20.07 23.83
N PHE A 586 6.50 19.81 23.64
CA PHE A 586 7.55 19.82 24.67
C PHE A 586 8.30 21.16 24.68
N GLY A 587 7.95 22.05 23.71
CA GLY A 587 8.54 23.37 23.56
C GLY A 587 8.15 24.34 24.68
N ALA A 588 8.46 25.61 24.46
CA ALA A 588 8.30 26.68 25.48
C ALA A 588 6.82 26.93 25.85
N GLN A 589 5.86 26.54 25.04
CA GLN A 589 4.42 26.62 25.34
C GLN A 589 3.86 25.34 25.96
N GLY A 590 4.62 24.24 25.93
CA GLY A 590 4.25 22.98 26.57
C GLY A 590 4.28 23.01 28.07
N GLU A 591 3.64 22.03 28.71
CA GLU A 591 3.72 21.87 30.16
C GLU A 591 5.07 21.22 30.54
N TRP A 592 5.62 21.68 31.68
CA TRP A 592 6.81 21.05 32.24
C TRP A 592 6.52 19.64 32.74
N PRO A 593 7.49 18.71 32.61
CA PRO A 593 7.32 17.36 33.16
C PRO A 593 7.11 17.41 34.68
N THR A 594 6.12 16.66 35.16
CA THR A 594 5.88 16.57 36.63
C THR A 594 7.00 15.82 37.33
N HIS A 595 7.65 14.90 36.65
CA HIS A 595 8.75 14.05 37.12
C HIS A 595 9.89 14.06 36.10
N PRO A 596 10.69 15.15 36.01
CA PRO A 596 11.72 15.29 34.96
C PRO A 596 12.79 14.19 35.04
N GLU A 597 13.21 13.78 36.22
CA GLU A 597 14.20 12.72 36.40
C GLU A 597 13.62 11.35 35.97
N LEU A 598 12.37 11.07 36.25
CA LEU A 598 11.70 9.84 35.77
C LEU A 598 11.62 9.83 34.26
N LEU A 599 11.28 10.95 33.64
CA LEU A 599 11.21 11.07 32.18
C LEU A 599 12.57 10.78 31.52
N ASP A 600 13.63 11.39 32.06
CA ASP A 600 15.00 11.20 31.58
C ASP A 600 15.50 9.77 31.81
N TRP A 601 15.15 9.19 32.97
CA TRP A 601 15.48 7.81 33.26
C TRP A 601 14.78 6.86 32.29
N LEU A 602 13.49 7.00 32.07
CA LEU A 602 12.73 6.21 31.12
C LEU A 602 13.30 6.35 29.69
N ALA A 603 13.59 7.56 29.25
CA ALA A 603 14.14 7.85 27.93
C ALA A 603 15.51 7.16 27.72
N THR A 604 16.40 7.29 28.71
CA THR A 604 17.74 6.67 28.68
C THR A 604 17.69 5.16 28.85
N GLU A 605 16.77 4.62 29.64
CA GLU A 605 16.53 3.19 29.79
C GLU A 605 15.99 2.56 28.50
N PHE A 606 15.07 3.23 27.81
CA PHE A 606 14.54 2.80 26.54
C PHE A 606 15.63 2.65 25.48
N VAL A 607 16.52 3.64 25.36
CA VAL A 607 17.68 3.55 24.47
C VAL A 607 18.62 2.42 24.92
N ARG A 608 18.94 2.31 26.23
CA ARG A 608 19.84 1.29 26.77
C ARG A 608 19.34 -0.13 26.54
N THR A 609 18.04 -0.35 26.56
CA THR A 609 17.42 -1.66 26.29
C THR A 609 17.24 -1.96 24.81
N GLY A 610 17.83 -1.16 23.90
CA GLY A 610 17.74 -1.34 22.44
C GLY A 610 16.38 -0.95 21.91
N TRP A 611 15.76 0.11 22.42
CA TRP A 611 14.47 0.65 21.97
C TRP A 611 13.34 -0.39 22.03
N ASN A 612 13.38 -1.26 23.04
CA ASN A 612 12.48 -2.39 23.22
C ASN A 612 11.15 -1.95 23.84
N LEU A 613 10.09 -1.89 22.99
CA LEU A 613 8.77 -1.43 23.39
C LEU A 613 8.12 -2.36 24.42
N LYS A 614 8.12 -3.69 24.18
CA LYS A 614 7.49 -4.65 25.11
C LYS A 614 8.17 -4.65 26.49
N ALA A 615 9.48 -4.49 26.52
CA ALA A 615 10.20 -4.37 27.77
C ALA A 615 9.81 -3.09 28.54
N MET A 616 9.64 -1.95 27.85
CA MET A 616 9.19 -0.71 28.45
C MET A 616 7.76 -0.82 28.98
N HIS A 617 6.83 -1.39 28.22
CA HIS A 617 5.48 -1.67 28.71
C HIS A 617 5.50 -2.58 29.94
N LYS A 618 6.26 -3.67 29.91
CA LYS A 618 6.42 -4.57 31.08
C LYS A 618 6.94 -3.80 32.29
N GLN A 619 7.95 -2.96 32.14
CA GLN A 619 8.50 -2.15 33.22
C GLN A 619 7.45 -1.24 33.85
N ILE A 620 6.61 -0.60 33.04
CA ILE A 620 5.55 0.30 33.53
C ILE A 620 4.47 -0.50 34.27
N VAL A 621 3.92 -1.55 33.65
CA VAL A 621 2.78 -2.29 34.25
C VAL A 621 3.17 -3.16 35.44
N MET A 622 4.46 -3.49 35.60
CA MET A 622 4.97 -4.24 36.76
C MET A 622 5.28 -3.31 37.95
N SER A 623 5.33 -1.98 37.76
CA SER A 623 5.64 -1.01 38.82
C SER A 623 4.55 -0.98 39.92
N ALA A 624 4.92 -0.67 41.16
CA ALA A 624 3.96 -0.43 42.22
C ALA A 624 3.08 0.77 41.91
N THR A 625 3.63 1.77 41.21
CA THR A 625 2.94 2.98 40.75
C THR A 625 1.72 2.64 39.87
N TYR A 626 1.87 1.71 38.89
CA TYR A 626 0.76 1.28 38.03
C TYR A 626 -0.23 0.39 38.80
N ARG A 627 0.24 -0.41 39.73
CA ARG A 627 -0.55 -1.42 40.45
C ARG A 627 -1.38 -0.82 41.59
N GLN A 628 -1.26 0.48 41.90
CA GLN A 628 -2.05 1.13 42.90
C GLN A 628 -3.56 1.01 42.67
N SER A 629 -4.32 1.01 43.76
CA SER A 629 -5.77 1.19 43.73
C SER A 629 -6.14 2.55 43.14
N SER A 630 -7.19 2.59 42.33
CA SER A 630 -7.74 3.81 41.71
C SER A 630 -8.85 4.46 42.58
N ARG A 631 -9.03 3.99 43.84
CA ARG A 631 -9.99 4.59 44.77
C ARG A 631 -9.55 5.99 45.16
N VAL A 632 -10.51 6.92 45.10
CA VAL A 632 -10.27 8.34 45.43
C VAL A 632 -10.85 8.65 46.82
N THR A 633 -10.04 9.23 47.69
CA THR A 633 -10.53 9.83 48.92
C THR A 633 -10.67 11.35 48.75
N PRO A 634 -11.49 12.04 49.57
CA PRO A 634 -11.60 13.50 49.53
C PRO A 634 -10.23 14.19 49.67
N ALA A 635 -9.38 13.71 50.56
CA ALA A 635 -8.04 14.25 50.77
C ALA A 635 -7.13 14.09 49.54
N LEU A 636 -7.15 12.95 48.89
CA LEU A 636 -6.40 12.72 47.63
C LEU A 636 -6.94 13.55 46.47
N LEU A 637 -8.26 13.75 46.40
CA LEU A 637 -8.86 14.59 45.38
C LEU A 637 -8.48 16.07 45.56
N GLU A 638 -8.37 16.54 46.80
CA GLU A 638 -7.94 17.89 47.11
C GLU A 638 -6.44 18.11 46.83
N ALA A 639 -5.59 17.16 47.23
CA ALA A 639 -4.12 17.28 47.12
C ALA A 639 -3.60 17.05 45.70
N ASP A 640 -4.19 16.10 44.96
CA ASP A 640 -3.79 15.73 43.58
C ASP A 640 -5.02 15.41 42.73
N PRO A 641 -5.83 16.44 42.38
CA PRO A 641 -7.11 16.25 41.70
C PRO A 641 -6.96 15.50 40.34
N ALA A 642 -5.94 15.84 39.60
CA ALA A 642 -5.67 15.26 38.28
C ALA A 642 -4.73 14.04 38.30
N ASN A 643 -4.39 13.52 39.48
CA ASN A 643 -3.44 12.42 39.66
C ASN A 643 -2.06 12.64 39.01
N ARG A 644 -1.60 13.90 39.00
CA ARG A 644 -0.33 14.27 38.35
C ARG A 644 0.90 13.84 39.16
N LEU A 645 0.71 13.52 40.43
CA LEU A 645 1.76 13.04 41.35
C LEU A 645 1.74 11.52 41.49
N TYR A 646 0.79 10.83 40.81
CA TYR A 646 0.62 9.38 40.84
C TYR A 646 0.34 8.85 42.23
N THR A 647 -0.47 9.58 43.03
CA THR A 647 -0.90 9.17 44.36
C THR A 647 -1.80 7.93 44.37
N ARG A 648 -2.37 7.57 43.23
CA ARG A 648 -3.30 6.46 43.02
C ARG A 648 -3.14 5.86 41.66
N GLY A 649 -3.73 4.68 41.45
CA GLY A 649 -3.79 4.03 40.14
C GLY A 649 -4.60 4.83 39.11
N PRO A 650 -4.34 4.64 37.83
CA PRO A 650 -5.00 5.38 36.74
C PRO A 650 -6.51 5.09 36.67
N ARG A 651 -7.27 6.11 36.29
CA ARG A 651 -8.70 6.01 36.00
C ARG A 651 -9.06 7.00 34.90
N PHE A 652 -9.23 6.50 33.70
CA PHE A 652 -9.59 7.30 32.52
C PHE A 652 -10.59 6.54 31.65
N ARG A 653 -11.23 7.26 30.75
CA ARG A 653 -12.20 6.68 29.82
C ARG A 653 -11.46 5.93 28.70
N LEU A 654 -11.95 4.72 28.38
CA LEU A 654 -11.45 3.97 27.23
C LEU A 654 -11.83 4.65 25.90
N PRO A 655 -11.02 4.53 24.84
CA PRO A 655 -11.38 4.91 23.47
C PRO A 655 -12.68 4.23 23.02
N ALA A 656 -13.40 4.87 22.08
CA ALA A 656 -14.69 4.38 21.62
C ALA A 656 -14.62 2.99 20.99
N GLU A 657 -13.55 2.71 20.26
CA GLU A 657 -13.26 1.41 19.63
C GLU A 657 -13.15 0.30 20.68
N MET A 658 -12.43 0.55 21.77
CA MET A 658 -12.27 -0.41 22.86
C MET A 658 -13.60 -0.63 23.61
N ILE A 659 -14.43 0.43 23.76
CA ILE A 659 -15.77 0.28 24.38
C ILE A 659 -16.65 -0.59 23.48
N ARG A 660 -16.63 -0.37 22.18
CA ARG A 660 -17.37 -1.18 21.21
C ARG A 660 -16.91 -2.65 21.24
N ASP A 661 -15.61 -2.87 21.17
CA ASP A 661 -15.04 -4.23 21.14
C ASP A 661 -15.32 -4.99 22.46
N HIS A 662 -15.27 -4.27 23.59
CA HIS A 662 -15.71 -4.84 24.88
C HIS A 662 -17.19 -5.24 24.88
N ALA A 663 -18.06 -4.50 24.21
CA ALA A 663 -19.48 -4.81 24.13
C ALA A 663 -19.78 -6.01 23.19
N LEU A 664 -18.86 -6.32 22.28
CA LEU A 664 -18.99 -7.41 21.31
C LEU A 664 -18.26 -8.69 21.73
N SER A 665 -17.35 -8.62 22.71
CA SER A 665 -16.61 -9.76 23.29
C SER A 665 -17.34 -10.35 24.49
#